data_eb454cb490f6f35e397dfff36976aba9
#
_entry.id   eb454cb490f6f35e397dfff36976aba9
#
_cell.length_a   1.000
_cell.length_b   1.000
_cell.length_c   1.000
_cell.angle_alpha   90.00
_cell.angle_beta   90.00
_cell.angle_gamma   90.00
#
_symmetry.space_group_name_H-M   'P 1'
#
loop_
_entity.id
_entity.type
_entity.pdbx_description
1 polymer ?
#
loop_
_entity_poly.entity_id
_entity_poly.type
_entity_poly.pdbx_seq_one_letter_code
_entity_poly.pdbx_strand_id
1 'polypeptide(L)'
;MAVALLAACSDKDPLGEGPDNGIGNPGENIGDGYVAVQINLPTNVVSAAPRATNDNFDDGTPNEYRVSNGALLLFTAAPTDKEGEAVFKAAYDLNLESYWISKPDQSDNITTSNLVAVQVTNPAQTGEKLYGLVMVNFRNVAGIGEDNTLQLKAADGSSTAFSGKFSDLVNKISDCSFYTGSGTGATNFFMTNAPLSSVDDKTKPEASNVTTLVDITDGIKRTRLEAENAPAGSFFVERAVAKATLSVTANNGLNVGTGENAVHFTADNIEWTLNATNTKSYIVRNMGELDYIGYQSPNKPFRMVGNQKMGTTQIQPEVDLYRTYWCIDPNYDTYTEGDLTYKEDKTTTDFVKAGSGNPLYCYENTFNVEHQLHQYTTQAIVKVQFKVEGADAAATFYTINDRQDIIYNIYNKNEVITYPVSYILQDSRVAAAVKKAIEGTGQSVSITNENYTKYMTITFTRNDKGLYAVSNIEFIATEFEKLHNGKDPSDEGYVQGKKPVFEGEAGANLIAEVNKAYTIAEYENGVSYYPVRFKHFAGASTTDATDLAPWDADKVGASSYDYDGYTGTKSGNAENMWLGRYGMVRNNWYDLNVTGFNKLGKPSIGGLEVDSDSTPDDNVEQWIAFKVNILSWAKRVQNVDL
;
A
#
# COMPACT_ATOMS: atom_id res chain seq x y z
N MET A 1 -22.68 -15.06 62.28
CA MET A 1 -22.87 -13.61 62.15
C MET A 1 -21.50 -12.96 62.20
N ALA A 2 -20.98 -12.59 61.07
CA ALA A 2 -19.82 -11.73 60.97
C ALA A 2 -20.16 -10.64 59.97
N VAL A 3 -20.38 -9.45 60.47
CA VAL A 3 -20.63 -8.25 59.69
C VAL A 3 -19.25 -7.72 59.28
N ALA A 4 -18.97 -7.77 57.98
CA ALA A 4 -17.80 -7.08 57.43
C ALA A 4 -18.18 -5.63 57.18
N LEU A 5 -17.58 -4.70 57.90
CA LEU A 5 -17.61 -3.29 57.61
C LEU A 5 -16.73 -3.03 56.36
N LEU A 6 -17.35 -2.68 55.26
CA LEU A 6 -16.67 -2.05 54.16
C LEU A 6 -16.42 -0.58 54.54
N ALA A 7 -15.15 -0.25 54.78
CA ALA A 7 -14.74 1.16 54.88
C ALA A 7 -14.80 1.78 53.49
N ALA A 8 -15.77 2.60 53.25
CA ALA A 8 -15.82 3.48 52.10
C ALA A 8 -14.70 4.52 52.24
N CYS A 9 -13.67 4.44 51.42
CA CYS A 9 -12.78 5.56 51.15
C CYS A 9 -13.61 6.63 50.44
N SER A 10 -13.98 7.68 51.11
CA SER A 10 -14.57 8.87 50.50
C SER A 10 -13.47 9.60 49.73
N ASP A 11 -13.39 9.37 48.44
CA ASP A 11 -12.75 10.34 47.56
C ASP A 11 -13.59 11.64 47.65
N LYS A 12 -12.96 12.68 48.14
CA LYS A 12 -13.58 14.00 48.13
C LYS A 12 -13.62 14.45 46.70
N ASP A 13 -14.84 14.49 46.15
CA ASP A 13 -15.12 15.14 44.89
C ASP A 13 -14.64 16.61 44.95
N PRO A 14 -13.78 17.08 44.03
CA PRO A 14 -13.31 18.45 44.02
C PRO A 14 -14.40 19.46 43.71
N LEU A 15 -15.57 19.03 43.26
CA LEU A 15 -16.73 19.91 43.12
C LEU A 15 -17.37 20.06 44.50
N GLY A 16 -17.16 21.22 45.15
CA GLY A 16 -17.64 21.52 46.49
C GLY A 16 -19.13 21.27 46.65
N GLU A 17 -19.51 20.68 47.80
CA GLU A 17 -20.89 20.46 48.21
C GLU A 17 -21.68 21.77 48.13
N GLY A 18 -22.39 21.99 47.01
CA GLY A 18 -23.51 22.92 46.94
C GLY A 18 -24.72 22.30 47.63
N PRO A 19 -25.63 23.11 48.21
CA PRO A 19 -26.77 22.58 48.95
C PRO A 19 -27.63 21.70 48.04
N ASP A 20 -27.91 20.51 48.55
CA ASP A 20 -28.77 19.48 47.98
C ASP A 20 -30.17 20.06 47.64
N ASN A 21 -30.41 20.43 46.42
CA ASN A 21 -31.71 20.79 45.89
C ASN A 21 -32.07 19.85 44.74
N GLY A 22 -32.79 18.83 45.12
CA GLY A 22 -33.80 18.09 44.38
C GLY A 22 -33.64 17.92 42.88
N ILE A 23 -33.76 16.68 42.44
CA ILE A 23 -34.10 16.19 41.09
C ILE A 23 -34.20 17.33 40.05
N GLY A 24 -33.12 17.65 39.36
CA GLY A 24 -33.12 18.61 38.25
C GLY A 24 -34.06 18.13 37.15
N ASN A 25 -34.82 19.06 36.60
CA ASN A 25 -35.70 18.80 35.46
C ASN A 25 -34.90 18.21 34.29
N PRO A 26 -35.46 17.24 33.53
CA PRO A 26 -34.88 16.83 32.28
C PRO A 26 -34.74 18.03 31.33
N GLY A 27 -33.50 18.43 30.98
CA GLY A 27 -33.21 19.56 30.10
C GLY A 27 -32.40 20.71 30.73
N GLU A 28 -31.99 20.63 32.01
CA GLU A 28 -31.02 21.58 32.56
C GLU A 28 -29.61 21.28 32.04
N ASN A 29 -29.00 22.31 31.47
CA ASN A 29 -27.61 22.25 31.01
C ASN A 29 -26.67 22.17 32.23
N ILE A 30 -26.03 21.03 32.42
CA ILE A 30 -25.04 20.84 33.47
C ILE A 30 -23.74 21.50 33.00
N GLY A 31 -23.24 22.51 33.72
CA GLY A 31 -22.01 23.22 33.35
C GLY A 31 -20.78 22.31 33.35
N ASP A 32 -20.26 22.00 34.53
CA ASP A 32 -19.14 21.05 34.68
C ASP A 32 -19.65 19.69 35.15
N GLY A 33 -19.07 18.62 34.63
CA GLY A 33 -19.50 17.30 34.99
C GLY A 33 -18.54 16.23 34.48
N TYR A 34 -19.00 14.99 34.46
CA TYR A 34 -18.24 13.84 33.98
C TYR A 34 -18.92 13.20 32.78
N VAL A 35 -18.09 12.84 31.79
CA VAL A 35 -18.47 12.02 30.65
C VAL A 35 -17.75 10.68 30.74
N ALA A 36 -18.47 9.57 30.68
CA ALA A 36 -17.84 8.27 30.50
C ALA A 36 -18.07 7.79 29.07
N VAL A 37 -16.99 7.33 28.44
CA VAL A 37 -16.96 6.85 27.07
C VAL A 37 -16.51 5.38 27.06
N GLN A 38 -17.23 4.55 26.34
CA GLN A 38 -16.86 3.16 26.07
C GLN A 38 -16.06 3.12 24.78
N ILE A 39 -14.74 2.89 24.87
CA ILE A 39 -13.86 2.80 23.71
C ILE A 39 -13.73 1.34 23.30
N ASN A 40 -14.03 1.04 22.04
CA ASN A 40 -14.04 -0.31 21.50
C ASN A 40 -13.09 -0.41 20.31
N LEU A 41 -12.17 -1.40 20.36
CA LEU A 41 -11.36 -1.82 19.22
C LEU A 41 -12.04 -3.03 18.59
N PRO A 42 -12.51 -2.93 17.35
CA PRO A 42 -13.22 -4.02 16.70
C PRO A 42 -12.37 -5.29 16.52
N THR A 43 -12.95 -6.45 16.73
CA THR A 43 -12.35 -7.77 16.60
C THR A 43 -13.20 -8.77 15.85
N ASN A 44 -12.77 -10.01 15.88
CA ASN A 44 -13.27 -11.15 15.15
C ASN A 44 -14.54 -11.74 15.77
N VAL A 45 -15.57 -12.01 14.93
CA VAL A 45 -16.60 -12.98 15.25
C VAL A 45 -16.56 -14.12 14.25
N VAL A 46 -16.32 -15.31 14.74
CA VAL A 46 -16.63 -16.53 14.00
C VAL A 46 -18.17 -16.64 13.93
N SER A 47 -18.77 -16.00 12.93
CA SER A 47 -20.19 -16.19 12.66
C SER A 47 -20.41 -17.62 12.15
N ALA A 48 -21.13 -18.41 12.90
CA ALA A 48 -21.53 -19.77 12.54
C ALA A 48 -22.66 -19.82 11.48
N ALA A 49 -22.79 -18.82 10.63
CA ALA A 49 -23.77 -18.82 9.55
C ALA A 49 -23.08 -18.98 8.18
N PRO A 50 -23.53 -19.92 7.34
CA PRO A 50 -22.97 -20.14 6.01
C PRO A 50 -23.47 -19.03 5.08
N ARG A 51 -22.77 -17.93 5.03
CA ARG A 51 -22.88 -16.93 3.95
C ARG A 51 -21.53 -16.79 3.28
N ALA A 52 -21.53 -16.85 1.96
CA ALA A 52 -20.39 -16.79 1.08
C ALA A 52 -19.76 -15.39 1.01
N THR A 53 -19.37 -14.84 2.16
CA THR A 53 -18.52 -13.67 2.28
C THR A 53 -17.51 -13.99 3.35
N ASN A 54 -16.28 -14.25 2.92
CA ASN A 54 -15.16 -14.58 3.80
C ASN A 54 -14.59 -13.32 4.47
N ASP A 55 -15.41 -12.49 5.10
CA ASP A 55 -14.93 -11.43 5.96
C ASP A 55 -14.47 -12.06 7.27
N ASN A 56 -13.21 -12.41 7.37
CA ASN A 56 -12.59 -12.80 8.62
C ASN A 56 -11.96 -11.55 9.24
N PHE A 57 -12.11 -11.36 10.53
CA PHE A 57 -11.45 -10.34 11.31
C PHE A 57 -10.30 -10.97 12.09
N ASP A 58 -9.20 -10.26 12.25
CA ASP A 58 -8.07 -10.69 13.07
C ASP A 58 -7.68 -9.55 14.00
N ASP A 59 -7.46 -9.85 15.27
CA ASP A 59 -7.10 -8.86 16.28
C ASP A 59 -5.75 -8.19 16.01
N GLY A 60 -4.89 -8.88 15.29
CA GLY A 60 -3.50 -8.51 15.14
C GLY A 60 -2.66 -8.93 16.35
N THR A 61 -1.48 -8.37 16.45
CA THR A 61 -0.56 -8.63 17.56
C THR A 61 -0.83 -7.68 18.74
N PRO A 62 -0.40 -8.03 19.99
CA PRO A 62 -0.52 -7.13 21.14
C PRO A 62 0.02 -5.71 20.91
N ASN A 63 1.09 -5.57 20.13
CA ASN A 63 1.63 -4.27 19.78
C ASN A 63 0.69 -3.44 18.88
N GLU A 64 -0.09 -4.09 18.05
CA GLU A 64 -1.01 -3.43 17.10
C GLU A 64 -2.29 -2.90 17.76
N TYR A 65 -2.69 -3.46 18.89
CA TYR A 65 -3.84 -2.98 19.65
C TYR A 65 -3.47 -2.31 20.98
N ARG A 66 -2.17 -2.12 21.25
CA ARG A 66 -1.71 -1.43 22.43
C ARG A 66 -2.17 0.03 22.43
N VAL A 67 -2.72 0.46 23.56
CA VAL A 67 -3.09 1.85 23.83
C VAL A 67 -2.18 2.44 24.90
N SER A 68 -1.59 3.60 24.62
CA SER A 68 -0.69 4.31 25.51
C SER A 68 -1.25 5.66 25.97
N ASN A 69 -2.15 6.25 25.20
CA ASN A 69 -2.76 7.55 25.50
C ASN A 69 -4.04 7.72 24.68
N GLY A 70 -4.90 8.63 25.07
CA GLY A 70 -6.12 8.96 24.36
C GLY A 70 -6.62 10.34 24.67
N ALA A 71 -7.45 10.88 23.80
CA ALA A 71 -8.13 12.15 23.95
C ALA A 71 -9.60 12.03 23.55
N LEU A 72 -10.47 12.75 24.26
CA LEU A 72 -11.85 13.00 23.87
C LEU A 72 -11.96 14.44 23.36
N LEU A 73 -12.41 14.59 22.12
CA LEU A 73 -12.70 15.87 21.51
C LEU A 73 -14.21 16.11 21.54
N LEU A 74 -14.60 17.29 21.97
CA LEU A 74 -15.99 17.72 22.03
C LEU A 74 -16.32 18.70 20.91
N PHE A 75 -17.47 18.47 20.27
CA PHE A 75 -18.02 19.32 19.22
C PHE A 75 -19.48 19.65 19.56
N THR A 76 -19.96 20.84 19.17
CA THR A 76 -21.38 21.20 19.29
C THR A 76 -21.98 21.57 17.96
N ALA A 77 -23.25 21.29 17.77
CA ALA A 77 -24.01 21.64 16.58
C ALA A 77 -25.46 21.95 16.92
N ALA A 78 -26.14 22.72 16.05
CA ALA A 78 -27.59 22.85 16.15
C ALA A 78 -28.27 21.49 15.86
N PRO A 79 -29.48 21.24 16.41
CA PRO A 79 -30.14 19.92 16.28
C PRO A 79 -30.39 19.44 14.85
N THR A 80 -30.50 20.40 13.91
CA THR A 80 -30.76 20.13 12.49
C THR A 80 -29.51 20.03 11.63
N ASP A 81 -28.33 20.34 12.21
CA ASP A 81 -27.09 20.37 11.49
C ASP A 81 -26.57 18.93 11.27
N LYS A 82 -25.88 18.73 10.14
CA LYS A 82 -25.11 17.50 9.89
C LYS A 82 -23.86 17.50 10.77
N GLU A 83 -23.30 16.31 11.05
CA GLU A 83 -22.10 16.17 11.88
C GLU A 83 -20.91 17.01 11.36
N GLY A 84 -20.76 17.18 10.03
CA GLY A 84 -19.71 17.99 9.44
C GLY A 84 -19.73 19.47 9.87
N GLU A 85 -20.89 20.01 10.24
CA GLU A 85 -21.08 21.38 10.71
C GLU A 85 -20.78 21.56 12.20
N ALA A 86 -20.60 20.46 12.94
CA ALA A 86 -20.31 20.51 14.37
C ALA A 86 -18.96 21.21 14.63
N VAL A 87 -18.97 22.21 15.52
CA VAL A 87 -17.83 23.08 15.82
C VAL A 87 -17.04 22.51 17.00
N PHE A 88 -15.74 22.40 16.84
CA PHE A 88 -14.82 21.98 17.89
C PHE A 88 -14.88 22.97 19.08
N LYS A 89 -14.89 22.42 20.29
CA LYS A 89 -14.95 23.20 21.54
C LYS A 89 -13.77 22.94 22.47
N ALA A 90 -13.45 21.67 22.72
CA ALA A 90 -12.39 21.31 23.66
C ALA A 90 -11.87 19.88 23.40
N ALA A 91 -10.65 19.62 23.86
CA ALA A 91 -10.04 18.30 23.91
C ALA A 91 -9.61 17.96 25.33
N TYR A 92 -9.92 16.75 25.79
CA TYR A 92 -9.58 16.27 27.14
C TYR A 92 -8.73 15.01 27.06
N ASP A 93 -7.65 14.96 27.86
CA ASP A 93 -6.81 13.74 27.98
C ASP A 93 -7.59 12.67 28.75
N LEU A 94 -7.69 11.49 28.18
CA LEU A 94 -8.42 10.36 28.76
C LEU A 94 -7.58 9.54 29.75
N ASN A 95 -6.29 9.83 29.86
CA ASN A 95 -5.39 9.19 30.82
C ASN A 95 -5.40 7.65 30.76
N LEU A 96 -5.35 7.09 29.54
CA LEU A 96 -5.60 5.67 29.26
C LEU A 96 -4.49 4.72 29.72
N GLU A 97 -3.28 5.20 30.00
CA GLU A 97 -2.11 4.36 30.32
C GLU A 97 -2.36 3.37 31.47
N SER A 98 -3.24 3.72 32.41
CA SER A 98 -3.53 2.92 33.60
C SER A 98 -4.69 1.93 33.45
N TYR A 99 -5.44 2.01 32.37
CA TYR A 99 -6.78 1.39 32.31
C TYR A 99 -6.94 0.39 31.17
N TRP A 100 -6.00 0.28 30.26
CA TRP A 100 -6.16 -0.58 29.08
C TRP A 100 -5.82 -2.04 29.41
N ILE A 101 -6.81 -2.80 29.77
CA ILE A 101 -6.69 -4.24 30.01
C ILE A 101 -7.33 -4.96 28.82
N SER A 102 -6.55 -5.75 28.10
CA SER A 102 -7.10 -6.61 27.07
C SER A 102 -7.99 -7.67 27.72
N LYS A 103 -9.29 -7.61 27.46
CA LYS A 103 -10.21 -8.72 27.69
C LYS A 103 -10.90 -8.97 26.38
N PRO A 104 -10.69 -10.13 25.75
CA PRO A 104 -11.56 -10.55 24.68
C PRO A 104 -12.94 -10.83 25.29
N ASP A 105 -13.90 -9.95 25.09
CA ASP A 105 -15.29 -10.28 25.30
C ASP A 105 -15.76 -11.01 24.05
N GLN A 106 -16.13 -12.26 24.20
CA GLN A 106 -16.44 -13.16 23.09
C GLN A 106 -17.84 -12.91 22.46
N SER A 107 -18.58 -11.95 22.96
CA SER A 107 -19.97 -11.70 22.51
C SER A 107 -20.09 -10.64 21.43
N ASP A 108 -19.14 -9.70 21.37
CA ASP A 108 -19.16 -8.57 20.44
C ASP A 108 -17.88 -8.55 19.58
N ASN A 109 -17.95 -7.96 18.40
CA ASN A 109 -16.82 -7.82 17.45
C ASN A 109 -15.73 -6.84 17.95
N ILE A 110 -15.25 -7.03 19.18
CA ILE A 110 -14.39 -6.08 19.89
C ILE A 110 -13.16 -6.80 20.46
N THR A 111 -11.95 -6.42 20.03
CA THR A 111 -10.67 -6.96 20.55
C THR A 111 -10.45 -6.58 21.99
N THR A 112 -10.62 -5.30 22.27
CA THR A 112 -10.46 -4.72 23.59
C THR A 112 -11.46 -3.60 23.78
N SER A 113 -11.94 -3.46 24.99
CA SER A 113 -12.88 -2.42 25.37
C SER A 113 -12.48 -1.82 26.70
N ASN A 114 -12.65 -0.53 26.85
CA ASN A 114 -12.44 0.14 28.12
C ASN A 114 -13.44 1.26 28.33
N LEU A 115 -13.92 1.37 29.55
CA LEU A 115 -14.78 2.44 30.02
C LEU A 115 -13.95 3.49 30.74
N VAL A 116 -13.96 4.71 30.26
CA VAL A 116 -13.19 5.81 30.82
C VAL A 116 -14.08 7.01 31.12
N ALA A 117 -14.04 7.49 32.34
CA ALA A 117 -14.73 8.71 32.73
C ALA A 117 -13.73 9.88 32.89
N VAL A 118 -14.02 10.99 32.26
CA VAL A 118 -13.22 12.22 32.30
C VAL A 118 -14.07 13.40 32.74
N GLN A 119 -13.50 14.32 33.52
CA GLN A 119 -14.14 15.57 33.87
C GLN A 119 -14.10 16.54 32.71
N VAL A 120 -15.22 17.12 32.36
CA VAL A 120 -15.37 18.04 31.24
C VAL A 120 -16.19 19.26 31.63
N THR A 121 -15.95 20.39 30.97
CA THR A 121 -16.86 21.52 30.96
C THR A 121 -17.83 21.36 29.79
N ASN A 122 -19.12 21.36 30.01
CA ASN A 122 -20.11 21.20 28.95
C ASN A 122 -20.12 22.45 28.03
N PRO A 123 -19.68 22.31 26.77
CA PRO A 123 -19.63 23.43 25.84
C PRO A 123 -20.97 23.66 25.13
N ALA A 124 -21.93 22.73 25.22
CA ALA A 124 -23.20 22.83 24.53
C ALA A 124 -24.12 23.83 25.19
N GLN A 125 -24.77 24.69 24.41
CA GLN A 125 -25.86 25.55 24.87
C GLN A 125 -27.17 24.79 24.90
N THR A 126 -28.15 25.34 25.58
CA THR A 126 -29.49 24.75 25.65
C THR A 126 -30.06 24.53 24.24
N GLY A 127 -30.37 23.28 23.93
CA GLY A 127 -30.90 22.85 22.63
C GLY A 127 -29.85 22.53 21.57
N GLU A 128 -28.54 22.66 21.84
CA GLU A 128 -27.49 22.15 20.96
C GLU A 128 -27.25 20.67 21.22
N LYS A 129 -26.78 19.98 20.20
CA LYS A 129 -26.20 18.62 20.29
C LYS A 129 -24.74 18.70 20.72
N LEU A 130 -24.34 17.72 21.51
CA LEU A 130 -22.94 17.47 21.88
C LEU A 130 -22.44 16.18 21.25
N TYR A 131 -21.33 16.27 20.56
CA TYR A 131 -20.70 15.15 19.90
C TYR A 131 -19.30 14.88 20.44
N GLY A 132 -18.89 13.61 20.44
CA GLY A 132 -17.57 13.15 20.81
C GLY A 132 -16.81 12.51 19.67
N LEU A 133 -15.51 12.80 19.61
CA LEU A 133 -14.51 12.07 18.81
C LEU A 133 -13.41 11.59 19.75
N VAL A 134 -13.06 10.32 19.68
CA VAL A 134 -11.92 9.77 20.42
C VAL A 134 -10.71 9.65 19.51
N MET A 135 -9.56 10.09 19.99
CA MET A 135 -8.24 9.83 19.40
C MET A 135 -7.43 8.96 20.35
N VAL A 136 -6.87 7.88 19.86
CA VAL A 136 -6.05 6.95 20.63
C VAL A 136 -4.63 6.95 20.06
N ASN A 137 -3.62 6.86 20.95
CA ASN A 137 -2.20 6.97 20.58
C ASN A 137 -1.89 8.25 19.79
N PHE A 138 -2.53 9.35 20.15
CA PHE A 138 -2.56 10.57 19.34
C PHE A 138 -1.32 11.46 19.48
N ARG A 139 -0.46 11.22 20.49
CA ARG A 139 0.61 12.17 20.86
C ARG A 139 1.66 12.42 19.77
N ASN A 140 1.79 11.55 18.78
CA ASN A 140 2.63 11.85 17.61
C ASN A 140 1.97 12.82 16.62
N VAL A 141 0.63 12.82 16.54
CA VAL A 141 -0.16 13.55 15.54
C VAL A 141 -0.73 14.84 16.10
N ALA A 142 -1.04 14.85 17.39
CA ALA A 142 -1.63 15.99 18.06
C ALA A 142 -1.18 16.09 19.52
N GLY A 143 -1.53 17.19 20.17
CA GLY A 143 -1.37 17.44 21.60
C GLY A 143 -2.57 18.20 22.13
N ILE A 144 -2.69 18.26 23.46
CA ILE A 144 -3.66 19.10 24.15
C ILE A 144 -2.87 20.23 24.81
N GLY A 145 -3.19 21.45 24.40
CA GLY A 145 -2.59 22.66 24.96
C GLY A 145 -3.33 23.15 26.21
N GLU A 146 -2.90 24.29 26.70
CA GLU A 146 -3.63 25.04 27.75
C GLU A 146 -5.06 25.33 27.26
N ASP A 147 -5.99 25.48 28.19
CA ASP A 147 -7.41 25.69 27.90
C ASP A 147 -8.08 24.61 27.03
N ASN A 148 -7.59 23.38 27.13
CA ASN A 148 -8.13 22.21 26.38
C ASN A 148 -8.16 22.41 24.85
N THR A 149 -7.21 23.16 24.30
CA THR A 149 -7.08 23.37 22.87
C THR A 149 -6.42 22.14 22.20
N LEU A 150 -6.93 21.74 21.04
CA LEU A 150 -6.28 20.70 20.21
C LEU A 150 -5.13 21.34 19.41
N GLN A 151 -3.93 20.81 19.56
CA GLN A 151 -2.74 21.22 18.83
C GLN A 151 -2.38 20.15 17.79
N LEU A 152 -2.61 20.40 16.52
CA LEU A 152 -2.22 19.48 15.44
C LEU A 152 -0.72 19.65 15.14
N LYS A 153 0.00 18.55 15.09
CA LYS A 153 1.45 18.51 14.86
C LYS A 153 1.77 18.28 13.39
N ALA A 154 2.92 18.79 12.97
CA ALA A 154 3.57 18.46 11.69
C ALA A 154 4.88 17.69 11.93
N ALA A 155 5.38 17.00 10.90
CA ALA A 155 6.60 16.19 10.99
C ALA A 155 7.85 17.02 11.33
N ASP A 156 7.85 18.33 11.02
CA ASP A 156 8.92 19.27 11.36
C ASP A 156 8.94 19.66 12.86
N GLY A 157 7.98 19.16 13.64
CA GLY A 157 7.82 19.43 15.07
C GLY A 157 7.00 20.69 15.37
N SER A 158 6.54 21.41 14.37
CA SER A 158 5.61 22.54 14.58
C SER A 158 4.23 22.06 15.01
N SER A 159 3.44 22.97 15.62
CA SER A 159 2.08 22.66 16.04
C SER A 159 1.16 23.84 15.73
N THR A 160 -0.08 23.53 15.35
CA THR A 160 -1.09 24.53 15.03
C THR A 160 -2.38 24.23 15.82
N ALA A 161 -2.92 25.23 16.49
CA ALA A 161 -4.19 25.09 17.19
C ALA A 161 -5.34 24.86 16.20
N PHE A 162 -6.19 23.92 16.52
CA PHE A 162 -7.40 23.61 15.75
C PHE A 162 -8.63 24.24 16.43
N SER A 163 -9.46 24.92 15.66
CA SER A 163 -10.68 25.59 16.12
C SER A 163 -11.82 25.57 15.10
N GLY A 164 -11.75 24.65 14.12
CA GLY A 164 -12.70 24.58 13.00
C GLY A 164 -13.92 23.71 13.25
N LYS A 165 -14.65 23.43 12.18
CA LYS A 165 -15.72 22.45 12.13
C LYS A 165 -15.16 21.03 12.04
N PHE A 166 -16.01 20.04 12.28
CA PHE A 166 -15.62 18.64 12.11
C PHE A 166 -15.20 18.33 10.66
N SER A 167 -15.90 18.90 9.67
CA SER A 167 -15.49 18.80 8.26
C SER A 167 -14.08 19.34 8.00
N ASP A 168 -13.67 20.40 8.71
CA ASP A 168 -12.31 20.92 8.60
C ASP A 168 -11.28 19.94 9.17
N LEU A 169 -11.62 19.21 10.26
CA LEU A 169 -10.75 18.19 10.85
C LEU A 169 -10.64 16.95 9.95
N VAL A 170 -11.73 16.51 9.33
CA VAL A 170 -11.75 15.41 8.35
C VAL A 170 -10.85 15.71 7.17
N ASN A 171 -10.78 16.98 6.73
CA ASN A 171 -9.91 17.42 5.65
C ASN A 171 -8.48 17.78 6.09
N LYS A 172 -8.12 17.57 7.37
CA LYS A 172 -6.74 17.79 7.84
C LYS A 172 -5.83 16.67 7.46
N ILE A 173 -4.82 17.02 6.68
CA ILE A 173 -3.74 16.14 6.27
C ILE A 173 -2.62 16.23 7.31
N SER A 174 -2.04 15.09 7.64
CA SER A 174 -0.87 14.94 8.51
C SER A 174 0.25 14.21 7.78
N ASP A 175 1.46 14.68 7.94
CA ASP A 175 2.72 14.08 7.53
C ASP A 175 3.46 13.41 8.70
N CYS A 176 2.85 13.41 9.89
CA CYS A 176 3.38 12.75 11.08
C CYS A 176 3.27 11.23 10.97
N SER A 177 4.17 10.52 11.63
CA SER A 177 4.05 9.06 11.73
C SER A 177 2.86 8.64 12.59
N PHE A 178 2.01 7.77 12.05
CA PHE A 178 0.83 7.24 12.74
C PHE A 178 1.13 5.97 13.57
N TYR A 179 2.37 5.59 13.69
CA TYR A 179 2.84 4.50 14.56
C TYR A 179 4.32 4.70 14.87
N THR A 180 4.84 3.94 15.81
CA THR A 180 6.27 3.94 16.18
C THR A 180 6.89 2.57 15.94
N GLY A 181 8.17 2.53 15.58
CA GLY A 181 8.87 1.28 15.26
C GLY A 181 8.58 0.77 13.85
N SER A 182 8.92 -0.47 13.59
CA SER A 182 8.74 -1.12 12.29
C SER A 182 8.55 -2.63 12.44
N GLY A 183 8.00 -3.28 11.42
CA GLY A 183 7.77 -4.73 11.41
C GLY A 183 6.98 -5.19 12.65
N THR A 184 7.39 -6.28 13.26
CA THR A 184 6.76 -6.82 14.50
C THR A 184 6.94 -5.93 15.71
N GLY A 185 7.89 -4.97 15.67
CA GLY A 185 8.11 -3.98 16.71
C GLY A 185 7.26 -2.72 16.57
N ALA A 186 6.47 -2.60 15.50
CA ALA A 186 5.56 -1.47 15.32
C ALA A 186 4.49 -1.46 16.41
N THR A 187 4.26 -0.29 17.01
CA THR A 187 3.35 -0.11 18.14
C THR A 187 2.82 1.32 18.18
N ASN A 188 1.92 1.60 19.14
CA ASN A 188 1.30 2.92 19.32
C ASN A 188 0.60 3.43 18.04
N PHE A 189 -0.13 2.54 17.39
CA PHE A 189 -0.89 2.90 16.20
C PHE A 189 -1.93 3.97 16.51
N PHE A 190 -1.87 5.08 15.80
CA PHE A 190 -2.85 6.14 15.91
C PHE A 190 -4.21 5.64 15.43
N MET A 191 -5.26 5.94 16.20
CA MET A 191 -6.63 5.50 15.94
C MET A 191 -7.62 6.64 16.19
N THR A 192 -8.69 6.66 15.42
CA THR A 192 -9.81 7.57 15.61
C THR A 192 -11.13 6.82 15.45
N ASN A 193 -12.26 7.49 15.76
CA ASN A 193 -13.56 6.92 15.48
C ASN A 193 -13.62 6.39 14.03
N ALA A 194 -14.12 5.17 13.88
CA ALA A 194 -14.46 4.62 12.58
C ALA A 194 -15.78 5.24 12.06
N PRO A 195 -15.87 5.61 10.79
CA PRO A 195 -17.16 5.93 10.17
C PRO A 195 -18.02 4.66 10.09
N LEU A 196 -19.19 4.70 10.70
CA LEU A 196 -20.09 3.55 10.76
C LEU A 196 -21.47 3.92 10.21
N SER A 197 -22.06 2.99 9.46
CA SER A 197 -23.45 3.12 9.02
C SER A 197 -24.37 2.58 10.11
N SER A 198 -25.33 3.39 10.52
CA SER A 198 -26.39 2.98 11.45
C SER A 198 -27.65 2.62 10.69
N VAL A 199 -28.31 1.51 11.05
CA VAL A 199 -29.53 1.07 10.39
C VAL A 199 -30.54 0.54 11.40
N ASP A 200 -31.76 1.01 11.26
CA ASP A 200 -32.91 0.48 12.00
C ASP A 200 -33.39 -0.86 11.42
N ASP A 201 -33.18 -1.06 10.12
CA ASP A 201 -33.45 -2.32 9.42
C ASP A 201 -32.16 -3.07 9.13
N LYS A 202 -31.97 -4.19 9.81
CA LYS A 202 -30.78 -5.08 9.72
C LYS A 202 -30.50 -5.62 8.31
N THR A 203 -31.36 -5.34 7.34
CA THR A 203 -31.26 -5.89 5.99
C THR A 203 -30.56 -4.98 4.99
N LYS A 204 -30.41 -3.67 5.27
CA LYS A 204 -29.91 -2.69 4.30
C LYS A 204 -29.10 -1.57 4.97
N PRO A 205 -27.79 -1.75 5.18
CA PRO A 205 -26.94 -0.62 5.54
C PRO A 205 -26.98 0.45 4.44
N GLU A 206 -27.26 1.70 4.82
CA GLU A 206 -27.37 2.83 3.89
C GLU A 206 -26.23 3.81 4.08
N ALA A 207 -25.73 4.35 2.97
CA ALA A 207 -24.68 5.36 2.98
C ALA A 207 -25.09 6.67 3.64
N SER A 208 -26.36 7.03 3.56
CA SER A 208 -26.92 8.24 4.16
C SER A 208 -26.84 8.28 5.69
N ASN A 209 -26.65 7.11 6.32
CA ASN A 209 -26.61 6.96 7.77
C ASN A 209 -25.18 6.72 8.29
N VAL A 210 -24.15 7.04 7.51
CA VAL A 210 -22.75 6.93 7.97
C VAL A 210 -22.41 8.15 8.80
N THR A 211 -21.95 7.91 10.03
CA THR A 211 -21.48 8.93 10.96
C THR A 211 -20.15 8.52 11.59
N THR A 212 -19.34 9.51 11.91
CA THR A 212 -18.04 9.36 12.58
C THR A 212 -18.09 9.87 14.01
N LEU A 213 -18.81 10.98 14.24
CA LEU A 213 -19.02 11.50 15.57
C LEU A 213 -20.07 10.69 16.34
N VAL A 214 -19.87 10.55 17.64
CA VAL A 214 -20.84 9.91 18.54
C VAL A 214 -21.65 11.00 19.24
N ASP A 215 -22.98 10.95 19.14
CA ASP A 215 -23.88 11.84 19.87
C ASP A 215 -23.84 11.49 21.37
N ILE A 216 -23.42 12.44 22.18
CA ILE A 216 -23.30 12.34 23.64
C ILE A 216 -24.05 13.46 24.36
N THR A 217 -25.09 14.00 23.73
CA THR A 217 -25.84 15.18 24.21
C THR A 217 -26.30 15.06 25.66
N ASP A 218 -26.81 13.88 26.03
CA ASP A 218 -27.27 13.61 27.40
C ASP A 218 -26.22 12.88 28.26
N GLY A 219 -24.95 12.84 27.78
CA GLY A 219 -23.89 12.02 28.35
C GLY A 219 -23.16 12.62 29.54
N ILE A 220 -23.29 13.97 29.79
CA ILE A 220 -22.62 14.60 30.92
C ILE A 220 -23.42 14.37 32.20
N LYS A 221 -22.74 13.83 33.21
CA LYS A 221 -23.33 13.52 34.53
C LYS A 221 -22.66 14.35 35.61
N ARG A 222 -23.31 14.52 36.73
CA ARG A 222 -22.79 15.33 37.84
C ARG A 222 -21.63 14.66 38.57
N THR A 223 -21.66 13.35 38.65
CA THR A 223 -20.61 12.59 39.31
C THR A 223 -19.97 11.57 38.37
N ARG A 224 -18.73 11.21 38.66
CA ARG A 224 -18.00 10.19 37.95
C ARG A 224 -18.73 8.82 37.97
N LEU A 225 -19.28 8.47 39.12
CA LEU A 225 -20.00 7.18 39.28
C LEU A 225 -21.28 7.15 38.42
N GLU A 226 -22.02 8.24 38.34
CA GLU A 226 -23.19 8.32 37.45
C GLU A 226 -22.79 8.18 35.98
N ALA A 227 -21.68 8.82 35.57
CA ALA A 227 -21.17 8.71 34.22
C ALA A 227 -20.71 7.26 33.89
N GLU A 228 -20.00 6.60 34.81
CA GLU A 228 -19.56 5.22 34.64
C GLU A 228 -20.73 4.22 34.61
N ASN A 229 -21.80 4.46 35.36
CA ASN A 229 -23.01 3.63 35.36
C ASN A 229 -23.92 3.88 34.13
N ALA A 230 -23.81 5.02 33.49
CA ALA A 230 -24.55 5.38 32.29
C ALA A 230 -23.60 6.08 31.27
N PRO A 231 -22.74 5.31 30.59
CA PRO A 231 -21.81 5.86 29.62
C PRO A 231 -22.51 6.67 28.55
N ALA A 232 -21.88 7.78 28.15
CA ALA A 232 -22.42 8.71 27.16
C ALA A 232 -22.52 8.10 25.76
N GLY A 233 -21.64 7.15 25.42
CA GLY A 233 -21.66 6.49 24.13
C GLY A 233 -20.59 5.41 23.97
N SER A 234 -20.77 4.60 22.94
CA SER A 234 -19.80 3.61 22.49
C SER A 234 -19.02 4.13 21.28
N PHE A 235 -17.73 4.22 21.44
CA PHE A 235 -16.80 4.72 20.42
C PHE A 235 -16.05 3.54 19.81
N PHE A 236 -16.25 3.30 18.53
CA PHE A 236 -15.52 2.27 17.78
C PHE A 236 -14.36 2.96 17.06
N VAL A 237 -13.15 2.61 17.43
CA VAL A 237 -11.95 3.22 16.86
C VAL A 237 -11.26 2.30 15.88
N GLU A 238 -10.66 2.87 14.87
CA GLU A 238 -9.91 2.16 13.83
C GLU A 238 -8.50 2.72 13.69
N ARG A 239 -7.56 1.86 13.33
CA ARG A 239 -6.17 2.26 13.07
C ARG A 239 -6.08 3.07 11.79
N ALA A 240 -5.32 4.16 11.81
CA ALA A 240 -5.17 5.07 10.68
C ALA A 240 -4.14 4.61 9.64
N VAL A 241 -3.79 3.33 9.62
CA VAL A 241 -2.88 2.70 8.66
C VAL A 241 -3.45 1.39 8.13
N ALA A 242 -2.95 0.95 6.99
CA ALA A 242 -3.15 -0.39 6.45
C ALA A 242 -1.98 -1.30 6.85
N LYS A 243 -2.23 -2.60 6.96
CA LYS A 243 -1.24 -3.65 7.23
C LYS A 243 -1.12 -4.55 6.01
N ALA A 244 0.11 -4.91 5.66
CA ALA A 244 0.38 -5.94 4.66
C ALA A 244 1.31 -7.02 5.23
N THR A 245 1.09 -8.26 4.82
CA THR A 245 1.97 -9.40 5.06
C THR A 245 2.15 -10.18 3.78
N LEU A 246 3.28 -10.88 3.65
CA LEU A 246 3.55 -11.75 2.53
C LEU A 246 3.97 -13.12 3.04
N SER A 247 3.27 -14.16 2.60
CA SER A 247 3.59 -15.55 2.86
C SER A 247 3.89 -16.29 1.55
N VAL A 248 4.54 -17.44 1.64
CA VAL A 248 4.84 -18.31 0.50
C VAL A 248 4.44 -19.73 0.86
N THR A 249 3.45 -20.26 0.15
CA THR A 249 2.95 -21.63 0.42
C THR A 249 3.25 -22.60 -0.71
N ALA A 250 3.86 -22.14 -1.81
CA ALA A 250 4.00 -22.92 -3.01
C ALA A 250 5.26 -23.75 -3.06
N ASN A 251 5.23 -24.68 -3.99
CA ASN A 251 6.40 -25.32 -4.54
C ASN A 251 7.25 -24.23 -5.22
N ASN A 252 8.38 -23.90 -4.63
CA ASN A 252 9.20 -22.74 -4.95
C ASN A 252 10.01 -22.90 -6.25
N GLY A 253 9.53 -23.68 -7.21
CA GLY A 253 10.23 -23.93 -8.45
C GLY A 253 9.72 -23.08 -9.62
N LEU A 254 10.61 -22.72 -10.51
CA LEU A 254 10.32 -22.13 -11.81
C LEU A 254 10.99 -22.98 -12.91
N ASN A 255 10.19 -23.45 -13.85
CA ASN A 255 10.70 -24.18 -15.01
C ASN A 255 10.76 -23.25 -16.20
N VAL A 256 11.94 -23.10 -16.79
CA VAL A 256 12.19 -22.22 -17.92
C VAL A 256 12.72 -23.03 -19.08
N GLY A 257 12.15 -22.85 -20.28
CA GLY A 257 12.53 -23.57 -21.48
C GLY A 257 12.00 -25.01 -21.57
N THR A 258 12.33 -25.67 -22.65
CA THR A 258 11.91 -27.04 -22.94
C THR A 258 13.05 -27.87 -23.53
N GLY A 259 12.99 -29.18 -23.37
CA GLY A 259 13.99 -30.12 -23.92
C GLY A 259 15.38 -29.87 -23.35
N GLU A 260 16.40 -29.82 -24.20
CA GLU A 260 17.80 -29.64 -23.80
C GLU A 260 18.14 -28.25 -23.26
N ASN A 261 17.25 -27.27 -23.47
CA ASN A 261 17.38 -25.90 -22.97
C ASN A 261 16.60 -25.70 -21.68
N ALA A 262 15.95 -26.73 -21.16
CA ALA A 262 15.19 -26.60 -19.91
C ALA A 262 16.12 -26.29 -18.73
N VAL A 263 15.77 -25.31 -17.95
CA VAL A 263 16.42 -24.93 -16.68
C VAL A 263 15.37 -24.99 -15.59
N HIS A 264 15.67 -25.78 -14.56
CA HIS A 264 14.84 -25.87 -13.36
C HIS A 264 15.46 -24.99 -12.27
N PHE A 265 14.70 -24.00 -11.81
CA PHE A 265 15.12 -23.13 -10.73
C PHE A 265 14.37 -23.47 -9.44
N THR A 266 15.05 -23.33 -8.31
CA THR A 266 14.43 -23.22 -6.99
C THR A 266 14.44 -21.76 -6.58
N ALA A 267 13.35 -21.30 -5.97
CA ALA A 267 13.25 -19.97 -5.41
C ALA A 267 13.76 -19.99 -3.97
N ASP A 268 14.88 -19.33 -3.76
CA ASP A 268 15.49 -19.14 -2.45
C ASP A 268 15.34 -17.67 -2.02
N ASN A 269 15.47 -17.40 -0.73
CA ASN A 269 15.57 -16.06 -0.17
C ASN A 269 14.52 -15.08 -0.71
N ILE A 270 13.24 -15.36 -0.42
CA ILE A 270 12.13 -14.52 -0.84
C ILE A 270 11.99 -13.38 0.17
N GLU A 271 12.12 -12.15 -0.31
CA GLU A 271 12.02 -10.91 0.45
C GLU A 271 11.01 -9.98 -0.25
N TRP A 272 10.49 -9.01 0.49
CA TRP A 272 9.52 -8.08 -0.09
C TRP A 272 9.54 -6.73 0.59
N THR A 273 8.99 -5.73 -0.09
CA THR A 273 8.77 -4.38 0.45
C THR A 273 7.52 -3.77 -0.17
N LEU A 274 7.05 -2.64 0.38
CA LEU A 274 5.98 -1.84 -0.23
C LEU A 274 6.57 -0.76 -1.14
N ASN A 275 5.88 -0.48 -2.24
CA ASN A 275 6.20 0.56 -3.22
C ASN A 275 4.97 1.44 -3.50
N ALA A 276 5.17 2.67 -3.96
CA ALA A 276 4.12 3.65 -4.18
C ALA A 276 3.26 3.86 -2.92
N THR A 277 3.91 4.14 -1.79
CA THR A 277 3.24 4.39 -0.51
C THR A 277 3.05 5.88 -0.27
N ASN A 278 1.89 6.29 0.20
CA ASN A 278 1.61 7.68 0.54
C ASN A 278 2.52 8.19 1.65
N THR A 279 2.97 9.44 1.53
CA THR A 279 3.81 10.12 2.53
C THR A 279 2.99 10.83 3.61
N LYS A 280 1.70 11.03 3.36
CA LYS A 280 0.76 11.75 4.24
C LYS A 280 -0.63 11.12 4.17
N SER A 281 -1.44 11.38 5.20
CA SER A 281 -2.80 10.84 5.30
C SER A 281 -3.71 11.82 6.04
N TYR A 282 -5.02 11.65 5.91
CA TYR A 282 -5.99 12.37 6.73
C TYR A 282 -5.95 11.89 8.18
N ILE A 283 -6.05 12.82 9.13
CA ILE A 283 -6.08 12.52 10.56
C ILE A 283 -7.32 11.67 10.88
N VAL A 284 -8.50 12.13 10.47
CA VAL A 284 -9.75 11.38 10.56
C VAL A 284 -10.04 10.79 9.20
N ARG A 285 -10.61 9.59 9.16
CA ARG A 285 -10.98 8.95 7.89
C ARG A 285 -11.88 9.86 7.08
N ASN A 286 -11.43 10.21 5.89
CA ASN A 286 -12.20 11.02 4.97
C ASN A 286 -13.03 10.12 4.05
N MET A 287 -14.35 10.23 4.17
CA MET A 287 -15.27 9.46 3.36
C MET A 287 -15.56 10.11 2.00
N GLY A 288 -15.03 11.32 1.76
CA GLY A 288 -15.34 12.11 0.58
C GLY A 288 -16.83 12.48 0.51
N GLU A 289 -17.30 12.71 -0.69
CA GLU A 289 -18.74 12.80 -0.94
C GLU A 289 -19.35 11.41 -0.88
N LEU A 290 -20.41 11.25 -0.08
CA LEU A 290 -20.99 9.93 0.21
C LEU A 290 -21.67 9.25 -0.99
N ASP A 291 -21.75 9.90 -2.15
CA ASP A 291 -22.43 9.38 -3.35
C ASP A 291 -21.88 8.02 -3.80
N TYR A 292 -20.57 7.82 -3.71
CA TYR A 292 -19.98 6.53 -4.06
C TYR A 292 -20.26 5.44 -3.02
N ILE A 293 -20.49 5.80 -1.76
CA ILE A 293 -20.86 4.85 -0.69
C ILE A 293 -22.24 4.28 -0.95
N GLY A 294 -23.15 5.09 -1.51
CA GLY A 294 -24.49 4.67 -1.92
C GLY A 294 -24.52 3.71 -3.09
N TYR A 295 -23.39 3.51 -3.79
CA TYR A 295 -23.32 2.52 -4.85
C TYR A 295 -23.37 1.11 -4.26
N GLN A 296 -24.54 0.54 -4.34
CA GLN A 296 -24.79 -0.84 -3.98
C GLN A 296 -25.22 -1.56 -5.24
N SER A 297 -24.42 -2.52 -5.69
CA SER A 297 -24.96 -3.49 -6.64
C SER A 297 -26.17 -4.16 -5.99
N PRO A 298 -27.27 -4.40 -6.70
CA PRO A 298 -28.44 -5.10 -6.15
C PRO A 298 -28.07 -6.40 -5.44
N ASN A 299 -26.94 -6.99 -5.77
CA ASN A 299 -26.46 -8.26 -5.24
C ASN A 299 -25.26 -8.11 -4.29
N LYS A 300 -24.73 -6.87 -4.08
CA LYS A 300 -23.53 -6.62 -3.24
C LYS A 300 -23.64 -5.31 -2.44
N PRO A 301 -24.54 -5.26 -1.45
CA PRO A 301 -24.74 -4.07 -0.62
C PRO A 301 -23.51 -3.69 0.23
N PHE A 302 -22.52 -4.55 0.35
CA PHE A 302 -21.39 -4.42 1.27
C PHE A 302 -20.09 -3.90 0.61
N ARG A 303 -20.10 -3.48 -0.65
CA ARG A 303 -18.86 -3.02 -1.30
C ARG A 303 -18.28 -1.79 -0.62
N MET A 304 -19.11 -0.81 -0.29
CA MET A 304 -18.71 0.43 0.39
C MET A 304 -19.08 0.40 1.87
N VAL A 305 -20.23 -0.15 2.21
CA VAL A 305 -20.70 -0.36 3.58
C VAL A 305 -20.83 -1.85 3.82
N GLY A 306 -20.20 -2.36 4.87
CA GLY A 306 -20.23 -3.77 5.23
C GLY A 306 -21.62 -4.21 5.70
N ASN A 307 -21.90 -5.49 5.55
CA ASN A 307 -23.07 -6.13 6.12
C ASN A 307 -22.80 -6.75 7.51
N GLN A 308 -21.58 -6.57 8.02
CA GLN A 308 -21.19 -7.12 9.30
C GLN A 308 -21.41 -6.09 10.40
N LYS A 309 -22.21 -6.48 11.37
CA LYS A 309 -22.46 -5.70 12.56
C LYS A 309 -21.18 -5.56 13.39
N MET A 310 -20.79 -4.32 13.66
CA MET A 310 -19.65 -4.00 14.51
C MET A 310 -20.02 -3.97 16.00
N GLY A 311 -21.26 -3.63 16.29
CA GLY A 311 -21.79 -3.50 17.61
C GLY A 311 -23.18 -2.91 17.56
N THR A 312 -23.76 -2.69 18.73
CA THR A 312 -25.04 -1.99 18.91
C THR A 312 -24.77 -0.78 19.77
N THR A 313 -25.38 0.36 19.45
CA THR A 313 -25.33 1.48 20.39
C THR A 313 -26.02 1.06 21.69
N GLN A 314 -25.41 1.35 22.81
CA GLN A 314 -26.04 1.15 24.12
C GLN A 314 -26.99 2.27 24.50
N ILE A 315 -27.18 3.22 23.59
CA ILE A 315 -28.07 4.37 23.73
C ILE A 315 -29.42 4.00 23.10
N GLN A 316 -30.51 4.40 23.72
CA GLN A 316 -31.87 4.15 23.21
C GLN A 316 -32.21 5.08 22.03
N PRO A 317 -32.75 4.58 20.89
CA PRO A 317 -32.96 3.17 20.59
C PRO A 317 -31.65 2.45 20.24
N GLU A 318 -31.57 1.17 20.53
CA GLU A 318 -30.45 0.33 20.09
C GLU A 318 -30.43 0.25 18.57
N VAL A 319 -29.31 0.68 17.96
CA VAL A 319 -29.11 0.69 16.51
C VAL A 319 -27.90 -0.16 16.16
N ASP A 320 -28.04 -1.03 15.18
CA ASP A 320 -26.95 -1.83 14.68
C ASP A 320 -25.98 -0.94 13.85
N LEU A 321 -24.67 -1.09 14.09
CA LEU A 321 -23.61 -0.34 13.46
C LEU A 321 -22.83 -1.21 12.49
N TYR A 322 -22.61 -0.73 11.27
CA TYR A 322 -21.93 -1.43 10.19
C TYR A 322 -20.73 -0.65 9.71
N ARG A 323 -19.64 -1.35 9.47
CA ARG A 323 -18.37 -0.78 9.03
C ARG A 323 -18.42 -0.34 7.57
N THR A 324 -17.70 0.76 7.28
CA THR A 324 -17.41 1.20 5.92
C THR A 324 -16.05 0.64 5.45
N TYR A 325 -15.93 0.34 4.15
CA TYR A 325 -14.76 -0.28 3.54
C TYR A 325 -14.05 0.59 2.50
N TRP A 326 -14.45 1.84 2.35
CA TRP A 326 -13.82 2.77 1.42
C TRP A 326 -13.58 4.12 2.07
N CYS A 327 -12.63 4.86 1.54
CA CYS A 327 -12.31 6.22 1.93
C CYS A 327 -11.50 6.88 0.82
N ILE A 328 -11.33 8.18 0.92
CA ILE A 328 -10.40 8.92 0.08
C ILE A 328 -9.13 9.25 0.84
N ASP A 329 -8.01 9.31 0.13
CA ASP A 329 -6.74 9.80 0.65
C ASP A 329 -6.42 11.19 0.08
N PRO A 330 -5.35 11.87 0.53
CA PRO A 330 -4.99 13.19 0.02
C PRO A 330 -4.66 13.25 -1.47
N ASN A 331 -4.40 12.11 -2.13
CA ASN A 331 -4.03 12.00 -3.54
C ASN A 331 -5.19 11.51 -4.42
N TYR A 332 -6.38 11.36 -3.86
CA TYR A 332 -7.51 10.67 -4.47
C TYR A 332 -7.87 11.18 -5.87
N ASP A 333 -7.97 12.49 -6.05
CA ASP A 333 -8.35 13.12 -7.32
C ASP A 333 -7.18 13.65 -8.13
N THR A 334 -6.02 13.85 -7.49
CA THR A 334 -4.85 14.44 -8.12
C THR A 334 -3.59 13.83 -7.55
N TYR A 335 -2.71 13.35 -8.43
CA TYR A 335 -1.38 12.92 -8.04
C TYR A 335 -0.38 14.07 -8.21
N THR A 336 0.47 14.29 -7.21
CA THR A 336 1.61 15.20 -7.28
C THR A 336 2.89 14.39 -7.05
N GLU A 337 3.90 14.60 -7.90
CA GLU A 337 5.21 14.00 -7.70
C GLU A 337 5.75 14.34 -6.30
N GLY A 338 6.20 13.33 -5.56
CA GLY A 338 6.64 13.44 -4.16
C GLY A 338 5.56 13.14 -3.11
N ASP A 339 4.29 12.97 -3.50
CA ASP A 339 3.25 12.53 -2.59
C ASP A 339 3.31 11.01 -2.30
N LEU A 340 4.03 10.27 -3.13
CA LEU A 340 4.30 8.84 -2.97
C LEU A 340 5.79 8.58 -2.73
N THR A 341 6.08 7.55 -1.96
CA THR A 341 7.44 7.03 -1.81
C THR A 341 7.62 5.81 -2.70
N TYR A 342 8.54 5.91 -3.64
CA TYR A 342 8.93 4.82 -4.52
C TYR A 342 10.20 4.14 -4.03
N LYS A 343 10.28 2.84 -4.19
CA LYS A 343 11.50 2.05 -3.94
C LYS A 343 12.34 1.93 -5.20
N GLU A 344 12.65 3.05 -5.82
CA GLU A 344 13.56 3.13 -6.96
C GLU A 344 14.98 2.77 -6.58
N ASP A 345 15.32 2.93 -5.30
CA ASP A 345 16.69 2.76 -4.86
C ASP A 345 16.96 1.34 -4.36
N LYS A 346 18.00 0.87 -4.82
CA LYS A 346 18.70 -0.40 -4.88
C LYS A 346 19.19 -0.90 -3.52
N THR A 347 18.81 -0.26 -2.42
CA THR A 347 19.28 -0.69 -1.11
C THR A 347 18.51 -1.91 -0.63
N THR A 348 19.23 -2.97 -0.38
CA THR A 348 18.70 -4.24 0.14
C THR A 348 18.12 -4.14 1.56
N THR A 349 18.30 -2.99 2.22
CA THR A 349 17.92 -2.79 3.63
C THR A 349 16.42 -2.60 3.86
N ASP A 350 15.66 -2.27 2.82
CA ASP A 350 14.23 -2.04 2.92
C ASP A 350 13.38 -3.30 2.72
N PHE A 351 14.00 -4.40 2.32
CA PHE A 351 13.31 -5.67 2.11
C PHE A 351 13.27 -6.47 3.40
N VAL A 352 12.11 -7.02 3.70
CA VAL A 352 11.91 -7.95 4.81
C VAL A 352 11.67 -9.36 4.26
N LYS A 353 12.03 -10.38 5.03
CA LYS A 353 11.77 -11.77 4.63
C LYS A 353 10.28 -12.04 4.55
N ALA A 354 9.88 -12.82 3.55
CA ALA A 354 8.53 -13.35 3.47
C ALA A 354 8.19 -14.17 4.72
N GLY A 355 6.96 -13.99 5.20
CA GLY A 355 6.45 -14.66 6.39
C GLY A 355 5.52 -13.74 7.18
N SER A 356 4.49 -14.30 7.78
CA SER A 356 3.49 -13.55 8.57
C SER A 356 4.08 -12.77 9.75
N GLY A 357 5.29 -13.14 10.20
CA GLY A 357 6.02 -12.45 11.26
C GLY A 357 6.67 -11.12 10.88
N ASN A 358 6.59 -10.70 9.61
CA ASN A 358 7.22 -9.47 9.12
C ASN A 358 6.19 -8.56 8.43
N PRO A 359 5.24 -7.97 9.18
CA PRO A 359 4.26 -7.05 8.61
C PRO A 359 4.91 -5.74 8.19
N LEU A 360 4.36 -5.14 7.13
CA LEU A 360 4.63 -3.76 6.73
C LEU A 360 3.35 -2.95 6.84
N TYR A 361 3.49 -1.66 7.13
CA TYR A 361 2.39 -0.74 7.32
C TYR A 361 2.54 0.45 6.39
N CYS A 362 1.43 0.97 5.89
CA CYS A 362 1.40 2.19 5.08
C CYS A 362 0.13 2.98 5.37
N TYR A 363 0.10 4.22 4.90
CA TYR A 363 -1.11 5.02 4.89
C TYR A 363 -2.09 4.50 3.85
N GLU A 364 -3.31 5.00 3.88
CA GLU A 364 -4.28 4.78 2.82
C GLU A 364 -3.67 5.18 1.48
N ASN A 365 -3.99 4.39 0.46
CA ASN A 365 -3.67 4.70 -0.92
C ASN A 365 -4.89 4.32 -1.75
N THR A 366 -5.70 5.31 -2.06
CA THR A 366 -6.96 5.16 -2.78
C THR A 366 -7.04 6.24 -3.85
N PHE A 367 -7.62 5.90 -4.99
CA PHE A 367 -7.76 6.81 -6.10
C PHE A 367 -9.16 6.72 -6.68
N ASN A 368 -9.62 7.81 -7.30
CA ASN A 368 -10.75 7.74 -8.19
C ASN A 368 -10.45 6.82 -9.37
N VAL A 369 -11.44 6.49 -10.17
CA VAL A 369 -11.28 5.50 -11.25
C VAL A 369 -10.22 5.91 -12.27
N GLU A 370 -10.08 7.21 -12.55
CA GLU A 370 -9.12 7.73 -13.54
C GLU A 370 -7.68 7.66 -13.05
N HIS A 371 -7.46 7.70 -11.73
CA HIS A 371 -6.13 7.77 -11.12
C HIS A 371 -5.68 6.46 -10.45
N GLN A 372 -6.49 5.37 -10.43
CA GLN A 372 -6.00 4.08 -9.91
C GLN A 372 -5.11 3.37 -10.93
N LEU A 373 -4.06 4.08 -11.38
CA LEU A 373 -3.08 3.59 -12.33
C LEU A 373 -2.00 2.75 -11.63
N HIS A 374 -1.35 1.89 -12.39
CA HIS A 374 -0.36 0.97 -11.86
C HIS A 374 0.77 1.69 -11.11
N GLN A 375 1.25 2.83 -11.63
CA GLN A 375 2.34 3.59 -11.02
C GLN A 375 1.95 4.31 -9.72
N TYR A 376 0.67 4.55 -9.45
CA TYR A 376 0.22 5.31 -8.27
C TYR A 376 -0.32 4.41 -7.15
N THR A 377 -0.83 3.25 -7.49
CA THR A 377 -1.41 2.35 -6.49
C THR A 377 -0.32 1.57 -5.75
N THR A 378 -0.45 1.50 -4.44
CA THR A 378 0.50 0.75 -3.59
C THR A 378 0.59 -0.70 -4.05
N GLN A 379 1.82 -1.19 -4.13
CA GLN A 379 2.15 -2.54 -4.54
C GLN A 379 3.23 -3.15 -3.65
N ALA A 380 3.23 -4.46 -3.53
CA ALA A 380 4.36 -5.18 -3.00
C ALA A 380 5.39 -5.42 -4.11
N ILE A 381 6.66 -5.16 -3.84
CA ILE A 381 7.75 -5.68 -4.67
C ILE A 381 8.26 -6.95 -4.00
N VAL A 382 8.09 -8.07 -4.67
CA VAL A 382 8.61 -9.36 -4.22
C VAL A 382 9.95 -9.61 -4.91
N LYS A 383 11.01 -9.74 -4.12
CA LYS A 383 12.36 -10.06 -4.56
C LYS A 383 12.63 -11.53 -4.33
N VAL A 384 13.00 -12.24 -5.37
CA VAL A 384 13.26 -13.68 -5.33
C VAL A 384 14.66 -13.94 -5.87
N GLN A 385 15.41 -14.77 -5.18
CA GLN A 385 16.66 -15.29 -5.70
C GLN A 385 16.45 -16.70 -6.26
N PHE A 386 16.62 -16.83 -7.57
CA PHE A 386 16.55 -18.13 -8.24
C PHE A 386 17.92 -18.79 -8.30
N LYS A 387 17.93 -20.06 -7.96
CA LYS A 387 19.08 -20.93 -8.02
C LYS A 387 18.75 -22.13 -8.88
N VAL A 388 19.66 -22.55 -9.75
CA VAL A 388 19.47 -23.77 -10.51
C VAL A 388 19.31 -24.94 -9.54
N GLU A 389 18.33 -25.81 -9.79
CA GLU A 389 18.08 -26.97 -8.95
C GLU A 389 19.34 -27.84 -8.80
N GLY A 390 19.70 -28.12 -7.55
CA GLY A 390 20.91 -28.88 -7.23
C GLY A 390 22.22 -28.08 -7.23
N ALA A 391 22.23 -26.79 -7.59
CA ALA A 391 23.42 -25.94 -7.46
C ALA A 391 23.64 -25.50 -6.01
N ASP A 392 24.90 -25.31 -5.61
CA ASP A 392 25.25 -24.84 -4.26
C ASP A 392 24.90 -23.35 -4.05
N ALA A 393 25.00 -22.53 -5.11
CA ALA A 393 24.76 -21.09 -5.07
C ALA A 393 23.99 -20.59 -6.30
N ALA A 394 23.32 -19.46 -6.15
CA ALA A 394 22.72 -18.75 -7.28
C ALA A 394 23.82 -18.16 -8.19
N ALA A 395 23.58 -18.18 -9.48
CA ALA A 395 24.50 -17.64 -10.48
C ALA A 395 23.81 -16.54 -11.29
N THR A 396 24.62 -15.59 -11.79
CA THR A 396 24.14 -14.61 -12.76
C THR A 396 23.84 -15.28 -14.09
N PHE A 397 22.68 -14.98 -14.64
CA PHE A 397 22.25 -15.47 -15.95
C PHE A 397 21.54 -14.37 -16.74
N TYR A 398 21.29 -14.65 -18.01
CA TYR A 398 20.77 -13.65 -18.95
C TYR A 398 19.62 -14.21 -19.77
N THR A 399 18.72 -13.31 -20.20
CA THR A 399 17.72 -13.56 -21.25
C THR A 399 17.87 -12.51 -22.35
N ILE A 400 17.42 -12.82 -23.57
CA ILE A 400 17.46 -11.89 -24.71
C ILE A 400 16.04 -11.65 -25.22
N ASN A 401 15.68 -10.37 -25.42
CA ASN A 401 14.41 -9.94 -26.02
C ASN A 401 13.18 -10.50 -25.31
N ASP A 402 13.18 -10.48 -23.98
CA ASP A 402 12.14 -11.05 -23.12
C ASP A 402 11.82 -12.54 -23.38
N ARG A 403 12.66 -13.22 -24.15
CA ARG A 403 12.53 -14.66 -24.32
C ARG A 403 13.00 -15.38 -23.07
N GLN A 404 12.05 -16.03 -22.41
CA GLN A 404 12.33 -16.80 -21.19
C GLN A 404 12.43 -18.32 -21.45
N ASP A 405 12.38 -18.72 -22.70
CA ASP A 405 12.56 -20.11 -23.12
C ASP A 405 14.03 -20.53 -23.25
N ILE A 406 14.97 -19.59 -23.18
CA ILE A 406 16.41 -19.82 -23.25
C ILE A 406 17.12 -18.95 -22.20
N ILE A 407 17.90 -19.62 -21.35
CA ILE A 407 18.75 -18.97 -20.34
C ILE A 407 20.22 -19.08 -20.79
N TYR A 408 20.88 -17.93 -20.84
CA TYR A 408 22.27 -17.82 -21.26
C TYR A 408 23.22 -17.79 -20.06
N ASN A 409 24.45 -18.24 -20.30
CA ASN A 409 25.57 -18.34 -19.35
C ASN A 409 25.34 -19.33 -18.18
N ILE A 410 24.24 -20.07 -18.21
CA ILE A 410 24.03 -21.22 -17.34
C ILE A 410 24.52 -22.47 -18.09
N TYR A 411 25.34 -23.26 -17.47
CA TYR A 411 25.95 -24.47 -18.05
C TYR A 411 26.89 -24.22 -19.24
N ASN A 412 27.42 -23.01 -19.41
CA ASN A 412 28.31 -22.62 -20.54
C ASN A 412 27.72 -22.92 -21.95
N LYS A 413 26.42 -22.97 -22.09
CA LYS A 413 25.76 -23.38 -23.33
C LYS A 413 25.74 -22.32 -24.42
N ASN A 414 25.65 -21.02 -24.07
CA ASN A 414 25.69 -19.92 -25.03
C ASN A 414 26.14 -18.64 -24.32
N GLU A 415 27.25 -18.09 -24.70
CA GLU A 415 27.64 -16.75 -24.23
C GLU A 415 26.70 -15.71 -24.81
N VAL A 416 26.00 -15.00 -23.95
CA VAL A 416 25.01 -13.98 -24.31
C VAL A 416 25.58 -12.90 -25.24
N ILE A 417 26.85 -12.54 -25.05
CA ILE A 417 27.51 -11.48 -25.82
C ILE A 417 27.81 -11.88 -27.28
N THR A 418 27.77 -13.18 -27.63
CA THR A 418 28.04 -13.64 -28.99
C THR A 418 27.10 -13.01 -30.02
N TYR A 419 25.82 -12.82 -29.66
CA TYR A 419 24.81 -12.26 -30.55
C TYR A 419 25.06 -10.79 -30.89
N PRO A 420 25.17 -9.87 -29.93
CA PRO A 420 25.48 -8.48 -30.22
C PRO A 420 26.87 -8.28 -30.84
N VAL A 421 27.87 -9.08 -30.45
CA VAL A 421 29.20 -9.06 -31.09
C VAL A 421 29.09 -9.44 -32.55
N SER A 422 28.43 -10.55 -32.90
CA SER A 422 28.24 -10.96 -34.29
C SER A 422 27.49 -9.90 -35.11
N TYR A 423 26.50 -9.25 -34.55
CA TYR A 423 25.78 -8.15 -35.20
C TYR A 423 26.72 -6.97 -35.52
N ILE A 424 27.55 -6.55 -34.55
CA ILE A 424 28.53 -5.48 -34.72
C ILE A 424 29.53 -5.81 -35.80
N LEU A 425 30.09 -7.05 -35.80
CA LEU A 425 31.12 -7.46 -36.74
C LEU A 425 30.62 -7.57 -38.19
N GLN A 426 29.33 -7.81 -38.39
CA GLN A 426 28.71 -7.86 -39.72
C GLN A 426 28.27 -6.49 -40.25
N ASP A 427 28.31 -5.45 -39.40
CA ASP A 427 27.85 -4.14 -39.78
C ASP A 427 28.78 -3.46 -40.80
N SER A 428 28.17 -2.86 -41.80
CA SER A 428 28.90 -2.17 -42.89
C SER A 428 29.77 -0.99 -42.41
N ARG A 429 29.41 -0.33 -41.30
CA ARG A 429 30.17 0.77 -40.70
C ARG A 429 31.50 0.28 -40.14
N VAL A 430 31.51 -0.93 -39.52
CA VAL A 430 32.76 -1.55 -39.07
C VAL A 430 33.66 -1.86 -40.26
N ALA A 431 33.10 -2.50 -41.29
CA ALA A 431 33.84 -2.82 -42.50
C ALA A 431 34.39 -1.57 -43.20
N ALA A 432 33.63 -0.50 -43.27
CA ALA A 432 34.04 0.79 -43.85
C ALA A 432 35.19 1.45 -43.05
N ALA A 433 35.09 1.47 -41.71
CA ALA A 433 36.13 2.00 -40.83
C ALA A 433 37.44 1.25 -40.99
N VAL A 434 37.38 -0.09 -41.02
CA VAL A 434 38.53 -0.97 -41.23
C VAL A 434 39.15 -0.74 -42.63
N LYS A 435 38.35 -0.72 -43.70
CA LYS A 435 38.81 -0.50 -45.07
C LYS A 435 39.57 0.83 -45.19
N LYS A 436 39.02 1.92 -44.63
CA LYS A 436 39.62 3.25 -44.62
C LYS A 436 40.95 3.29 -43.85
N ALA A 437 41.04 2.54 -42.75
CA ALA A 437 42.22 2.50 -41.88
C ALA A 437 43.43 1.80 -42.54
N ILE A 438 43.19 0.86 -43.46
CA ILE A 438 44.25 0.10 -44.16
C ILE A 438 44.39 0.49 -45.62
N GLU A 439 43.75 1.59 -46.06
CA GLU A 439 43.79 2.04 -47.44
C GLU A 439 45.24 2.32 -47.88
N GLY A 440 45.62 1.79 -49.06
CA GLY A 440 46.97 1.93 -49.61
C GLY A 440 48.02 0.97 -49.03
N THR A 441 47.71 0.18 -48.01
CA THR A 441 48.65 -0.85 -47.47
C THR A 441 48.71 -2.09 -48.34
N GLY A 442 47.73 -2.32 -49.22
CA GLY A 442 47.62 -3.56 -50.00
C GLY A 442 47.25 -4.79 -49.16
N GLN A 443 46.95 -4.60 -47.88
CA GLN A 443 46.60 -5.64 -46.93
C GLN A 443 45.08 -5.77 -46.75
N SER A 444 44.63 -6.89 -46.23
CA SER A 444 43.23 -7.10 -45.85
C SER A 444 43.14 -7.56 -44.39
N VAL A 445 42.07 -7.16 -43.72
CA VAL A 445 41.76 -7.60 -42.36
C VAL A 445 40.37 -8.19 -42.34
N SER A 446 40.27 -9.42 -41.80
CA SER A 446 39.01 -10.06 -41.52
C SER A 446 38.83 -10.19 -40.01
N ILE A 447 37.81 -9.53 -39.48
CA ILE A 447 37.48 -9.60 -38.07
C ILE A 447 36.33 -10.60 -37.91
N THR A 448 36.53 -11.64 -37.08
CA THR A 448 35.57 -12.72 -36.81
C THR A 448 35.27 -12.79 -35.30
N ASN A 449 34.28 -13.58 -34.93
CA ASN A 449 33.95 -13.81 -33.52
C ASN A 449 35.14 -14.39 -32.71
N GLU A 450 36.05 -15.15 -33.38
CA GLU A 450 37.20 -15.76 -32.73
C GLU A 450 38.38 -14.81 -32.54
N ASN A 451 38.47 -13.75 -33.35
CA ASN A 451 39.63 -12.85 -33.33
C ASN A 451 39.35 -11.38 -33.04
N TYR A 452 38.09 -10.99 -32.86
CA TYR A 452 37.72 -9.58 -32.73
C TYR A 452 38.47 -8.86 -31.60
N THR A 453 38.74 -9.55 -30.49
CA THR A 453 39.43 -9.01 -29.32
C THR A 453 40.83 -8.48 -29.62
N LYS A 454 41.44 -8.86 -30.76
CA LYS A 454 42.70 -8.31 -31.23
C LYS A 454 42.54 -6.94 -31.90
N TYR A 455 41.36 -6.67 -32.45
CA TYR A 455 41.10 -5.53 -33.31
C TYR A 455 40.18 -4.51 -32.69
N MET A 456 39.34 -4.93 -31.74
CA MET A 456 38.40 -4.02 -31.10
C MET A 456 38.05 -4.49 -29.71
N THR A 457 37.68 -3.51 -28.87
CA THR A 457 37.08 -3.72 -27.55
C THR A 457 35.59 -3.37 -27.65
N ILE A 458 34.74 -4.27 -27.28
CA ILE A 458 33.31 -4.06 -27.13
C ILE A 458 33.02 -4.14 -25.64
N THR A 459 32.58 -3.02 -25.06
CA THR A 459 32.29 -2.92 -23.62
C THR A 459 30.82 -3.05 -23.39
N PHE A 460 30.45 -3.89 -22.43
CA PHE A 460 29.10 -4.06 -21.95
C PHE A 460 28.99 -3.50 -20.54
N THR A 461 27.88 -2.82 -20.23
CA THR A 461 27.56 -2.34 -18.88
C THR A 461 26.12 -2.63 -18.55
N ARG A 462 25.87 -2.95 -17.27
CA ARG A 462 24.52 -3.10 -16.73
C ARG A 462 23.98 -1.71 -16.37
N ASN A 463 22.78 -1.42 -16.84
CA ASN A 463 22.08 -0.18 -16.46
C ASN A 463 21.14 -0.39 -15.28
N ASP A 464 20.49 0.69 -14.82
CA ASP A 464 19.60 0.69 -13.68
C ASP A 464 18.34 -0.18 -13.89
N LYS A 465 17.95 -0.38 -15.15
CA LYS A 465 16.83 -1.29 -15.51
C LYS A 465 17.23 -2.77 -15.53
N GLY A 466 18.47 -3.09 -15.19
CA GLY A 466 18.99 -4.45 -15.21
C GLY A 466 19.33 -4.97 -16.61
N LEU A 467 19.48 -4.06 -17.58
CA LEU A 467 19.85 -4.42 -18.94
C LEU A 467 21.38 -4.37 -19.11
N TYR A 468 21.92 -5.44 -19.69
CA TYR A 468 23.32 -5.58 -20.02
C TYR A 468 23.54 -5.16 -21.48
N ALA A 469 23.96 -3.92 -21.68
CA ALA A 469 23.96 -3.25 -22.96
C ALA A 469 25.39 -2.93 -23.43
N VAL A 470 25.60 -2.88 -24.74
CA VAL A 470 26.85 -2.34 -25.33
C VAL A 470 26.94 -0.85 -24.99
N SER A 471 28.00 -0.47 -24.28
CA SER A 471 28.25 0.92 -23.87
C SER A 471 29.35 1.57 -24.68
N ASN A 472 30.27 0.80 -25.25
CA ASN A 472 31.35 1.33 -26.07
C ASN A 472 31.82 0.29 -27.11
N ILE A 473 32.23 0.81 -28.29
CA ILE A 473 32.91 0.04 -29.34
C ILE A 473 34.16 0.83 -29.72
N GLU A 474 35.32 0.28 -29.47
CA GLU A 474 36.60 0.94 -29.75
C GLU A 474 37.52 0.02 -30.53
N PHE A 475 38.18 0.55 -31.59
CA PHE A 475 39.21 -0.16 -32.33
C PHE A 475 40.56 -0.10 -31.61
N ILE A 476 41.32 -1.19 -31.66
CA ILE A 476 42.67 -1.28 -31.10
C ILE A 476 43.65 -0.98 -32.20
N ALA A 477 44.49 0.06 -32.05
CA ALA A 477 45.41 0.53 -33.08
C ALA A 477 46.47 -0.49 -33.50
N THR A 478 46.97 -1.26 -32.53
CA THR A 478 48.21 -2.06 -32.64
C THR A 478 48.25 -3.04 -33.82
N GLU A 479 47.15 -3.73 -34.11
CA GLU A 479 47.11 -4.71 -35.19
C GLU A 479 46.98 -4.06 -36.58
N PHE A 480 46.37 -2.90 -36.64
CA PHE A 480 46.26 -2.13 -37.88
C PHE A 480 47.54 -1.39 -38.22
N GLU A 481 48.25 -0.86 -37.23
CA GLU A 481 49.50 -0.12 -37.40
C GLU A 481 50.69 -1.02 -37.78
N LYS A 482 50.58 -2.32 -37.59
CA LYS A 482 51.53 -3.31 -38.09
C LYS A 482 51.42 -3.54 -39.61
N LEU A 483 50.31 -3.17 -40.21
CA LEU A 483 50.07 -3.35 -41.64
C LEU A 483 50.71 -2.21 -42.42
N HIS A 484 51.46 -2.58 -43.46
CA HIS A 484 52.09 -1.59 -44.35
C HIS A 484 52.23 -2.18 -45.77
N ASN A 485 52.51 -1.32 -46.73
CA ASN A 485 52.58 -1.63 -48.15
C ASN A 485 53.89 -2.36 -48.57
N GLY A 486 54.63 -2.94 -47.62
CA GLY A 486 55.85 -3.67 -47.87
C GLY A 486 57.09 -2.80 -48.08
N LYS A 487 57.00 -1.49 -48.00
CA LYS A 487 58.10 -0.54 -48.01
C LYS A 487 58.62 -0.31 -46.59
N ASP A 488 59.88 0.19 -46.50
CA ASP A 488 60.45 0.61 -45.24
C ASP A 488 59.90 1.99 -44.83
N PRO A 489 59.82 2.34 -43.54
CA PRO A 489 59.32 3.64 -43.08
C PRO A 489 60.06 4.85 -43.64
N SER A 490 61.29 4.69 -44.07
CA SER A 490 62.12 5.74 -44.72
C SER A 490 61.90 5.88 -46.21
N ASP A 491 61.15 4.98 -46.84
CA ASP A 491 60.98 4.96 -48.29
C ASP A 491 59.89 5.91 -48.76
N GLU A 492 60.11 6.53 -49.92
CA GLU A 492 59.10 7.35 -50.58
C GLU A 492 57.85 6.48 -50.90
N GLY A 493 56.70 6.99 -50.49
CA GLY A 493 55.44 6.27 -50.69
C GLY A 493 55.22 5.14 -49.68
N TYR A 494 55.89 5.14 -48.51
CA TYR A 494 55.53 4.27 -47.39
C TYR A 494 54.09 4.56 -46.95
N VAL A 495 53.28 3.50 -46.79
CA VAL A 495 51.91 3.60 -46.30
C VAL A 495 51.74 2.58 -45.17
N GLN A 496 51.36 3.08 -44.02
CA GLN A 496 51.07 2.30 -42.83
C GLN A 496 49.58 2.39 -42.51
N GLY A 497 49.03 1.31 -42.01
CA GLY A 497 47.67 1.26 -41.47
C GLY A 497 47.53 2.16 -40.24
N LYS A 498 46.33 2.62 -40.00
CA LYS A 498 45.98 3.52 -38.89
C LYS A 498 44.91 2.88 -38.03
N LYS A 499 44.73 3.37 -36.82
CA LYS A 499 43.56 2.96 -35.99
C LYS A 499 42.27 3.30 -36.75
N PRO A 500 41.38 2.32 -36.98
CA PRO A 500 40.05 2.59 -37.54
C PRO A 500 39.26 3.54 -36.66
N VAL A 501 38.42 4.37 -37.27
CA VAL A 501 37.56 5.33 -36.57
C VAL A 501 36.18 5.33 -37.23
N PHE A 502 35.16 5.35 -36.45
CA PHE A 502 33.82 5.60 -36.99
C PHE A 502 33.68 7.04 -37.46
N GLU A 503 33.02 7.25 -38.59
CA GLU A 503 32.75 8.60 -39.10
C GLU A 503 31.49 9.16 -38.42
N GLY A 504 31.60 10.40 -37.94
CA GLY A 504 30.51 11.11 -37.30
C GLY A 504 29.89 10.29 -36.16
N GLU A 505 28.58 10.16 -36.17
CA GLU A 505 27.81 9.41 -35.15
C GLU A 505 27.67 7.88 -35.44
N ALA A 506 28.38 7.35 -36.43
CA ALA A 506 28.21 5.98 -36.89
C ALA A 506 28.41 4.94 -35.77
N GLY A 507 29.35 5.17 -34.85
CA GLY A 507 29.59 4.30 -33.71
C GLY A 507 28.43 4.34 -32.68
N ALA A 508 27.95 5.54 -32.34
CA ALA A 508 26.83 5.71 -31.43
C ALA A 508 25.54 5.12 -31.99
N ASN A 509 25.27 5.32 -33.28
CA ASN A 509 24.12 4.76 -33.96
C ASN A 509 24.18 3.23 -33.99
N LEU A 510 25.35 2.64 -34.21
CA LEU A 510 25.55 1.19 -34.17
C LEU A 510 25.26 0.64 -32.76
N ILE A 511 25.75 1.31 -31.72
CA ILE A 511 25.45 0.95 -30.33
C ILE A 511 23.94 0.98 -30.05
N ALA A 512 23.26 2.04 -30.47
CA ALA A 512 21.82 2.16 -30.29
C ALA A 512 21.04 1.04 -31.01
N GLU A 513 21.43 0.74 -32.25
CA GLU A 513 20.80 -0.29 -33.06
C GLU A 513 21.02 -1.71 -32.49
N VAL A 514 22.23 -2.04 -32.07
CA VAL A 514 22.51 -3.37 -31.49
C VAL A 514 21.79 -3.57 -30.16
N ASN A 515 21.71 -2.54 -29.32
CA ASN A 515 20.99 -2.59 -28.05
C ASN A 515 19.48 -2.69 -28.26
N LYS A 516 18.95 -2.13 -29.35
CA LYS A 516 17.56 -2.31 -29.73
C LYS A 516 17.29 -3.71 -30.30
N ALA A 517 18.24 -4.27 -31.05
CA ALA A 517 18.12 -5.60 -31.65
C ALA A 517 18.24 -6.72 -30.59
N TYR A 518 19.04 -6.48 -29.57
CA TYR A 518 19.32 -7.43 -28.48
C TYR A 518 19.16 -6.76 -27.13
N THR A 519 17.94 -6.75 -26.62
CA THR A 519 17.65 -6.36 -25.22
C THR A 519 18.04 -7.50 -24.31
N ILE A 520 19.18 -7.39 -23.64
CA ILE A 520 19.72 -8.42 -22.74
C ILE A 520 19.37 -8.07 -21.32
N ALA A 521 18.56 -8.90 -20.66
CA ALA A 521 18.28 -8.78 -19.24
C ALA A 521 19.30 -9.58 -18.43
N GLU A 522 19.92 -8.94 -17.42
CA GLU A 522 20.89 -9.56 -16.51
C GLU A 522 20.27 -9.80 -15.14
N TYR A 523 20.10 -11.05 -14.79
CA TYR A 523 19.64 -11.48 -13.46
C TYR A 523 20.86 -11.73 -12.57
N GLU A 524 21.34 -10.66 -11.95
CA GLU A 524 22.52 -10.70 -11.09
C GLU A 524 22.29 -11.60 -9.89
N ASN A 525 23.16 -12.59 -9.71
CA ASN A 525 23.02 -13.62 -8.67
C ASN A 525 21.62 -14.30 -8.66
N GLY A 526 20.98 -14.41 -9.81
CA GLY A 526 19.68 -15.02 -9.95
C GLY A 526 18.51 -14.20 -9.41
N VAL A 527 18.70 -12.91 -9.12
CA VAL A 527 17.65 -12.08 -8.51
C VAL A 527 16.63 -11.61 -9.53
N SER A 528 15.37 -11.73 -9.16
CA SER A 528 14.20 -11.33 -9.95
C SER A 528 13.21 -10.58 -9.08
N TYR A 529 12.54 -9.56 -9.63
CA TYR A 529 11.60 -8.69 -8.92
C TYR A 529 10.21 -8.77 -9.55
N TYR A 530 9.20 -8.84 -8.70
CA TYR A 530 7.80 -8.95 -9.09
C TYR A 530 6.98 -7.86 -8.41
N PRO A 531 6.38 -6.94 -9.17
CA PRO A 531 5.40 -6.01 -8.62
C PRO A 531 4.05 -6.72 -8.47
N VAL A 532 3.42 -6.56 -7.31
CA VAL A 532 2.12 -7.15 -6.98
C VAL A 532 1.23 -6.05 -6.43
N ARG A 533 0.19 -5.67 -7.17
CA ARG A 533 -0.78 -4.65 -6.74
C ARG A 533 -1.74 -5.22 -5.72
N PHE A 534 -2.11 -4.41 -4.73
CA PHE A 534 -3.13 -4.78 -3.75
C PHE A 534 -4.52 -4.56 -4.34
N LYS A 535 -5.29 -5.64 -4.48
CA LYS A 535 -6.70 -5.61 -4.87
C LYS A 535 -7.56 -5.43 -3.63
N HIS A 536 -8.37 -4.37 -3.60
CA HIS A 536 -9.22 -4.08 -2.45
C HIS A 536 -10.62 -4.69 -2.58
N PHE A 537 -11.32 -4.42 -3.68
CA PHE A 537 -12.66 -4.95 -3.94
C PHE A 537 -12.71 -6.05 -5.00
N ALA A 538 -11.59 -6.60 -5.41
CA ALA A 538 -11.60 -7.69 -6.37
C ALA A 538 -12.26 -8.93 -5.77
N GLY A 539 -13.15 -9.55 -6.53
CA GLY A 539 -14.03 -10.62 -6.06
C GLY A 539 -13.31 -11.81 -5.48
N ALA A 540 -13.90 -12.39 -4.47
CA ALA A 540 -13.33 -13.47 -3.67
C ALA A 540 -13.51 -14.85 -4.29
N SER A 541 -14.31 -15.04 -5.33
CA SER A 541 -14.63 -16.37 -5.87
C SER A 541 -14.95 -16.32 -7.36
N THR A 542 -14.23 -17.13 -8.11
CA THR A 542 -14.51 -17.40 -9.53
C THR A 542 -15.74 -18.28 -9.74
N THR A 543 -16.31 -18.85 -8.67
CA THR A 543 -17.42 -19.79 -8.74
C THR A 543 -18.77 -19.18 -8.46
N ASP A 544 -18.83 -18.01 -7.82
CA ASP A 544 -20.07 -17.30 -7.58
C ASP A 544 -20.24 -16.16 -8.59
N ALA A 545 -21.18 -16.32 -9.53
CA ALA A 545 -21.48 -15.32 -10.56
C ALA A 545 -21.89 -13.95 -9.97
N THR A 546 -22.26 -13.91 -8.68
CA THR A 546 -22.59 -12.68 -7.95
C THR A 546 -21.36 -11.99 -7.38
N ASP A 547 -20.21 -12.70 -7.29
CA ASP A 547 -18.96 -12.22 -6.69
C ASP A 547 -17.90 -11.75 -7.68
N LEU A 548 -18.23 -11.74 -8.96
CA LEU A 548 -17.30 -11.31 -9.98
C LEU A 548 -17.13 -9.80 -9.96
N ALA A 549 -15.87 -9.41 -9.99
CA ALA A 549 -15.52 -8.01 -10.16
C ALA A 549 -16.15 -7.46 -11.43
N PRO A 550 -16.66 -6.22 -11.44
CA PRO A 550 -17.29 -5.64 -12.64
C PRO A 550 -16.34 -5.49 -13.83
N TRP A 551 -15.04 -5.65 -13.61
CA TRP A 551 -13.99 -5.63 -14.61
C TRP A 551 -13.59 -7.01 -15.14
N ASP A 552 -14.24 -8.07 -14.75
CA ASP A 552 -14.06 -9.36 -15.40
C ASP A 552 -14.53 -9.28 -16.85
N ALA A 553 -13.63 -9.49 -17.81
CA ALA A 553 -13.88 -9.36 -19.25
C ALA A 553 -15.07 -10.18 -19.71
N ASP A 554 -15.25 -11.37 -19.16
CA ASP A 554 -16.34 -12.28 -19.48
C ASP A 554 -17.72 -11.79 -19.01
N LYS A 555 -17.76 -10.79 -18.13
CA LYS A 555 -18.98 -10.31 -17.49
C LYS A 555 -19.41 -8.91 -17.89
N VAL A 556 -18.49 -8.10 -18.38
CA VAL A 556 -18.76 -6.70 -18.79
C VAL A 556 -18.72 -6.55 -20.32
N GLY A 557 -18.41 -7.61 -21.04
CA GLY A 557 -18.15 -7.63 -22.49
C GLY A 557 -16.65 -7.46 -22.78
N ALA A 558 -16.12 -8.28 -23.68
CA ALA A 558 -14.68 -8.39 -23.97
C ALA A 558 -13.99 -7.09 -24.45
N SER A 559 -14.75 -6.06 -24.77
CA SER A 559 -14.26 -4.73 -25.13
C SER A 559 -14.20 -3.76 -23.95
N SER A 560 -14.53 -4.17 -22.77
CA SER A 560 -14.78 -3.29 -21.62
C SER A 560 -13.61 -3.11 -20.67
N TYR A 561 -12.47 -3.74 -20.95
CA TYR A 561 -11.19 -3.27 -20.43
C TYR A 561 -10.70 -2.00 -21.12
N ASP A 562 -11.51 -1.46 -22.02
CA ASP A 562 -11.24 -0.19 -22.65
C ASP A 562 -11.40 0.92 -21.60
N TYR A 563 -10.29 1.26 -20.96
CA TYR A 563 -10.20 2.40 -20.04
C TYR A 563 -10.51 3.70 -20.77
N ASP A 564 -10.31 3.74 -22.08
CA ASP A 564 -10.73 4.86 -22.93
C ASP A 564 -12.27 4.97 -22.98
N GLY A 565 -13.00 3.91 -22.69
CA GLY A 565 -14.44 3.95 -22.44
C GLY A 565 -14.83 4.85 -21.25
N TYR A 566 -13.90 5.18 -20.38
CA TYR A 566 -14.08 6.13 -19.29
C TYR A 566 -14.01 7.59 -19.71
N THR A 567 -13.43 7.93 -20.83
CA THR A 567 -13.39 9.30 -21.36
C THR A 567 -14.67 9.70 -22.09
N GLY A 568 -15.56 8.77 -22.36
CA GLY A 568 -16.88 9.02 -22.94
C GLY A 568 -17.93 9.37 -21.87
N THR A 569 -19.06 9.92 -22.28
CA THR A 569 -20.23 10.25 -21.44
C THR A 569 -20.67 9.05 -20.60
N LYS A 570 -20.21 9.03 -19.35
CA LYS A 570 -20.44 7.95 -18.39
C LYS A 570 -21.85 8.03 -17.83
N SER A 571 -22.60 6.97 -17.91
CA SER A 571 -23.77 6.84 -17.05
C SER A 571 -23.27 6.49 -15.64
N GLY A 572 -23.58 7.28 -14.64
CA GLY A 572 -22.98 7.31 -13.30
C GLY A 572 -22.85 6.01 -12.51
N ASN A 573 -23.31 4.88 -13.06
CA ASN A 573 -23.15 3.57 -12.41
C ASN A 573 -21.89 2.81 -12.88
N ALA A 574 -21.40 3.05 -14.10
CA ALA A 574 -20.25 2.33 -14.61
C ALA A 574 -18.94 2.76 -13.91
N GLU A 575 -18.82 4.06 -13.60
CA GLU A 575 -17.67 4.62 -12.90
C GLU A 575 -17.51 4.03 -11.51
N ASN A 576 -18.57 3.94 -10.76
CA ASN A 576 -18.57 3.37 -9.41
C ASN A 576 -18.26 1.86 -9.40
N MET A 577 -18.48 1.16 -10.51
CA MET A 577 -18.17 -0.27 -10.61
C MET A 577 -16.66 -0.56 -10.60
N TRP A 578 -15.85 0.37 -11.10
CA TRP A 578 -14.39 0.24 -11.16
C TRP A 578 -13.69 0.80 -9.93
N LEU A 579 -14.38 1.62 -9.15
CA LEU A 579 -13.83 2.26 -7.98
C LEU A 579 -13.37 1.23 -6.95
N GLY A 580 -12.13 1.42 -6.47
CA GLY A 580 -11.56 0.61 -5.41
C GLY A 580 -11.15 -0.80 -5.83
N ARG A 581 -10.93 -1.05 -7.13
CA ARG A 581 -10.33 -2.29 -7.59
C ARG A 581 -8.97 -2.49 -6.93
N TYR A 582 -8.14 -1.47 -6.99
CA TYR A 582 -6.85 -1.40 -6.34
C TYR A 582 -6.85 -0.34 -5.26
N GLY A 583 -6.00 -0.51 -4.28
CA GLY A 583 -5.79 0.43 -3.21
C GLY A 583 -5.58 -0.22 -1.86
N MET A 584 -5.15 0.58 -0.90
CA MET A 584 -5.01 0.18 0.49
C MET A 584 -5.82 1.13 1.38
N VAL A 585 -6.70 0.58 2.17
CA VAL A 585 -7.58 1.32 3.08
C VAL A 585 -7.13 1.07 4.51
N ARG A 586 -7.09 2.13 5.33
CA ARG A 586 -6.74 2.03 6.76
C ARG A 586 -7.55 0.95 7.48
N ASN A 587 -6.95 0.39 8.50
CA ASN A 587 -7.53 -0.67 9.33
C ASN A 587 -7.93 -1.94 8.55
N ASN A 588 -7.29 -2.20 7.39
CA ASN A 588 -7.38 -3.46 6.66
C ASN A 588 -6.02 -4.17 6.66
N TRP A 589 -6.06 -5.49 6.71
CA TRP A 589 -4.90 -6.35 6.59
C TRP A 589 -4.93 -7.09 5.25
N TYR A 590 -3.98 -6.79 4.41
CA TYR A 590 -3.76 -7.41 3.12
C TYR A 590 -2.73 -8.51 3.26
N ASP A 591 -3.19 -9.76 3.21
CA ASP A 591 -2.32 -10.94 3.33
C ASP A 591 -2.07 -11.51 1.93
N LEU A 592 -0.88 -11.25 1.41
CA LEU A 592 -0.42 -11.78 0.15
C LEU A 592 0.15 -13.18 0.36
N ASN A 593 -0.29 -14.14 -0.45
CA ASN A 593 0.27 -15.47 -0.46
C ASN A 593 0.78 -15.85 -1.85
N VAL A 594 2.10 -15.94 -1.99
CA VAL A 594 2.73 -16.41 -3.23
C VAL A 594 2.50 -17.92 -3.36
N THR A 595 1.79 -18.31 -4.42
CA THR A 595 1.43 -19.72 -4.69
C THR A 595 2.29 -20.36 -5.77
N GLY A 596 3.06 -19.59 -6.54
CA GLY A 596 3.97 -20.10 -7.54
C GLY A 596 4.66 -18.99 -8.34
N PHE A 597 5.56 -19.40 -9.22
CA PHE A 597 6.25 -18.53 -10.17
C PHE A 597 6.04 -19.09 -11.58
N ASN A 598 5.42 -18.29 -12.44
CA ASN A 598 5.10 -18.71 -13.82
C ASN A 598 6.19 -18.29 -14.82
N LYS A 599 6.85 -17.17 -14.54
CA LYS A 599 7.90 -16.57 -15.37
C LYS A 599 8.95 -15.89 -14.49
N LEU A 600 10.09 -15.58 -15.07
CA LEU A 600 11.05 -14.65 -14.47
C LEU A 600 10.42 -13.25 -14.42
N GLY A 601 10.55 -12.59 -13.29
CA GLY A 601 10.15 -11.18 -13.13
C GLY A 601 11.15 -10.23 -13.78
N LYS A 602 11.21 -8.99 -13.33
CA LYS A 602 12.19 -8.02 -13.83
C LYS A 602 13.56 -8.23 -13.18
N PRO A 603 14.65 -7.95 -13.90
CA PRO A 603 16.01 -8.15 -13.39
C PRO A 603 16.45 -7.05 -12.40
N SER A 604 15.69 -5.96 -12.27
CA SER A 604 16.01 -4.83 -11.41
C SER A 604 14.74 -4.11 -10.97
N ILE A 605 14.80 -3.43 -9.82
CA ILE A 605 13.71 -2.55 -9.36
C ILE A 605 13.49 -1.40 -10.35
N GLY A 606 14.54 -0.79 -10.88
CA GLY A 606 14.44 0.25 -11.92
C GLY A 606 13.81 -0.24 -13.22
N GLY A 607 13.73 -1.55 -13.44
CA GLY A 607 12.98 -2.17 -14.55
C GLY A 607 11.48 -2.34 -14.28
N LEU A 608 11.02 -2.02 -13.08
CA LEU A 608 9.60 -2.05 -12.70
C LEU A 608 8.84 -0.77 -13.10
N GLU A 609 9.52 0.23 -13.64
CA GLU A 609 8.85 1.38 -14.24
C GLU A 609 7.81 0.89 -15.23
N VAL A 610 6.57 1.24 -14.97
CA VAL A 610 5.48 1.00 -15.88
C VAL A 610 5.53 2.08 -16.94
N ASP A 611 5.46 1.68 -18.21
CA ASP A 611 5.28 2.65 -19.29
C ASP A 611 4.08 3.55 -18.94
N SER A 612 4.23 4.84 -19.19
CA SER A 612 3.26 5.90 -18.90
C SER A 612 1.89 5.72 -19.58
N ASP A 613 1.76 4.71 -20.39
CA ASP A 613 0.51 4.30 -21.02
C ASP A 613 -0.26 3.39 -20.05
N SER A 614 -0.79 4.00 -19.10
CA SER A 614 -2.09 4.05 -18.42
C SER A 614 -3.09 2.91 -18.70
N THR A 615 -2.67 1.72 -19.03
CA THR A 615 -3.62 0.60 -19.00
C THR A 615 -3.73 0.09 -17.57
N PRO A 616 -4.95 -0.12 -17.06
CA PRO A 616 -5.19 -0.77 -15.78
C PRO A 616 -4.88 -2.25 -15.93
N ASP A 617 -3.65 -2.55 -16.21
CA ASP A 617 -3.28 -3.82 -16.77
C ASP A 617 -3.05 -4.86 -15.69
N ASP A 618 -3.86 -5.90 -15.68
CA ASP A 618 -3.62 -7.13 -14.94
C ASP A 618 -2.48 -7.96 -15.57
N ASN A 619 -1.91 -7.53 -16.71
CA ASN A 619 -0.86 -8.28 -17.42
C ASN A 619 0.43 -8.45 -16.63
N VAL A 620 0.73 -7.55 -15.71
CA VAL A 620 1.91 -7.68 -14.83
C VAL A 620 1.76 -8.83 -13.84
N GLU A 621 0.54 -9.20 -13.50
CA GLU A 621 0.23 -10.26 -12.54
C GLU A 621 0.46 -11.68 -13.09
N GLN A 622 0.70 -11.84 -14.38
CA GLN A 622 0.93 -13.14 -15.02
C GLN A 622 2.28 -13.79 -14.67
N TRP A 623 3.17 -13.08 -14.00
CA TRP A 623 4.54 -13.56 -13.74
C TRP A 623 4.70 -14.26 -12.40
N ILE A 624 3.84 -13.94 -11.45
CA ILE A 624 3.83 -14.54 -10.13
C ILE A 624 2.40 -14.94 -9.77
N ALA A 625 2.21 -16.17 -9.32
CA ALA A 625 0.92 -16.59 -8.78
C ALA A 625 0.86 -16.20 -7.29
N PHE A 626 -0.18 -15.47 -6.89
CA PHE A 626 -0.39 -15.09 -5.50
C PHE A 626 -1.86 -15.08 -5.14
N LYS A 627 -2.10 -15.18 -3.84
CA LYS A 627 -3.42 -15.07 -3.24
C LYS A 627 -3.41 -13.86 -2.33
N VAL A 628 -4.34 -12.94 -2.52
CA VAL A 628 -4.55 -11.80 -1.62
C VAL A 628 -5.69 -12.14 -0.66
N ASN A 629 -5.37 -12.15 0.62
CA ASN A 629 -6.37 -12.22 1.68
C ASN A 629 -6.42 -10.85 2.35
N ILE A 630 -7.55 -10.15 2.27
CA ILE A 630 -7.76 -8.92 3.02
C ILE A 630 -8.32 -9.29 4.38
N LEU A 631 -7.46 -9.22 5.38
CA LEU A 631 -7.87 -9.42 6.77
C LEU A 631 -8.13 -8.05 7.40
N SER A 632 -9.23 -7.97 8.07
CA SER A 632 -9.49 -6.74 8.80
C SER A 632 -9.06 -6.85 10.28
N TRP A 633 -7.80 -6.23 11.41
CA TRP A 633 -8.38 -6.04 10.64
C TRP A 633 -9.63 -6.64 9.90
N ALA A 634 -10.15 -6.35 8.74
CA ALA A 634 -11.26 -7.08 8.13
C ALA A 634 -10.76 -8.00 6.99
N LYS A 635 -11.00 -9.30 7.03
CA LYS A 635 -10.46 -10.27 6.06
C LYS A 635 -11.33 -10.37 4.82
N ARG A 636 -10.73 -10.15 3.66
CA ARG A 636 -11.27 -10.61 2.37
C ARG A 636 -10.32 -11.63 1.77
N VAL A 637 -10.81 -12.80 1.44
CA VAL A 637 -10.03 -13.86 0.80
C VAL A 637 -10.24 -13.76 -0.70
N GLN A 638 -9.17 -13.48 -1.46
CA GLN A 638 -9.15 -13.63 -2.91
C GLN A 638 -8.26 -14.80 -3.30
N ASN A 639 -8.81 -15.73 -4.05
CA ASN A 639 -8.03 -16.72 -4.79
C ASN A 639 -7.86 -16.18 -6.21
N VAL A 640 -6.63 -16.00 -6.63
CA VAL A 640 -6.29 -15.76 -8.03
C VAL A 640 -5.39 -16.91 -8.46
N ASP A 641 -5.92 -17.81 -9.28
CA ASP A 641 -5.14 -18.76 -10.06
C ASP A 641 -4.80 -18.06 -11.37
N LEU A 642 -3.53 -17.75 -11.61
CA LEU A 642 -3.01 -17.15 -12.82
C LEU A 642 -2.26 -18.17 -13.67
#